data_86495087aa830e952a5508a0437d45b5
#
_entry.id   86495087aa830e952a5508a0437d45b5
#
_cell.length_a   1.000
_cell.length_b   1.000
_cell.length_c   1.000
_cell.angle_alpha   90.00
_cell.angle_beta   90.00
_cell.angle_gamma   90.00
#
_symmetry.space_group_name_H-M   'P 1'
#
loop_
_entity.id
_entity.type
_entity.pdbx_description
1 polymer ?
#
loop_
_entity_poly.entity_id
_entity_poly.type
_entity_poly.pdbx_seq_one_letter_code
_entity_poly.pdbx_strand_id
1 'polypeptide(L)'
;QQILFSVLYKKNLIYKKESYVNWDPIDNTVLANEQVIDGKGWRSGAIVERKKLNQWFLNITKYSDQLLNTLDNLTGWPDKVKLMQKNWIGKSQGCEIDFVCNENNSKIKIFTTRPDTIFGATFIAIAPDHPFTENFKNDKNFKNFKDLALKNMGNESTLSKNEKLGFKTLFSVFHPFLSKKIPIYVANFILMEYGTGAIFGCPAHDQRDLEFAKKYNLEIIPVVSPNKSKIIEIKNEAYTDDGYIINSDFINDFDNEKAKQKIIEELKKKNIGNSKIIYRLKDWGISRQRYWGCPIPIIYREDGKVLLVPEKDLPIKLPENIDLKKPGNPLANHPTWKYTTCPETGMKAIRETDTLDTFVDSSWYFLRFCSPEKNDKPFDVEEVNYWMPVDQYIGGVEHAILHLLYSRFFTMALQDAYGLKISEPFKNLFTQGMVCHPTFKTEKNKWVFPKEVLQEQDNFFLKNGEKIIKGESQAMSKSKKNIVDPDDIINIYGSDAVRWFILSDSPPDRDIQWSDHGIQGAFKYIQKIWRTSEKISSYKEEKEIKNNKYNEGANSLIKEITQCIEKFHINVAIAKLYVFLSLINEAIDSKDINSDEIKNIFKDYLIIASVFIPYVSNECWNKISRNNNLSSQNWPIIKENLKTKDTYDIVIQVDGKKRAIINVTNNESEENILSKSLAIKNIQVILGKKIIKNKIFVKNKLLNIVTHEN
;
A
#
# COMPACT_ATOMS: atom_id res chain seq x y z
N GLN A 1 -4.62 10.82 -22.62
CA GLN A 1 -5.56 10.89 -21.49
C GLN A 1 -6.89 11.52 -21.87
N GLN A 2 -6.89 12.63 -22.62
CA GLN A 2 -8.13 13.32 -23.04
C GLN A 2 -9.04 12.42 -23.87
N ILE A 3 -8.49 11.60 -24.78
CA ILE A 3 -9.27 10.60 -25.51
C ILE A 3 -9.87 9.56 -24.57
N LEU A 4 -9.08 9.03 -23.62
CA LEU A 4 -9.56 8.08 -22.61
C LEU A 4 -10.67 8.69 -21.75
N PHE A 5 -10.50 9.93 -21.30
CA PHE A 5 -11.56 10.66 -20.60
C PHE A 5 -12.85 10.69 -21.44
N SER A 6 -12.75 11.07 -22.72
CA SER A 6 -13.92 11.16 -23.62
C SER A 6 -14.61 9.81 -23.80
N VAL A 7 -13.84 8.73 -23.94
CA VAL A 7 -14.38 7.36 -24.05
C VAL A 7 -15.09 6.93 -22.77
N LEU A 8 -14.46 7.14 -21.61
CA LEU A 8 -15.05 6.76 -20.32
C LEU A 8 -16.27 7.62 -19.97
N TYR A 9 -16.27 8.92 -20.33
CA TYR A 9 -17.41 9.80 -20.19
C TYR A 9 -18.61 9.32 -21.01
N LYS A 10 -18.42 8.97 -22.29
CA LYS A 10 -19.45 8.40 -23.17
C LYS A 10 -20.03 7.07 -22.64
N LYS A 11 -19.24 6.33 -21.86
CA LYS A 11 -19.65 5.08 -21.19
C LYS A 11 -20.30 5.30 -19.80
N ASN A 12 -20.58 6.54 -19.41
CA ASN A 12 -21.10 6.90 -18.09
C ASN A 12 -20.25 6.43 -16.92
N LEU A 13 -18.93 6.35 -17.12
CA LEU A 13 -17.94 6.07 -16.07
C LEU A 13 -17.32 7.34 -15.51
N ILE A 14 -17.52 8.48 -16.15
CA ILE A 14 -17.13 9.80 -15.65
C ILE A 14 -18.37 10.67 -15.55
N TYR A 15 -18.51 11.38 -14.45
CA TYR A 15 -19.62 12.29 -14.20
C TYR A 15 -19.21 13.47 -13.32
N LYS A 16 -19.97 14.54 -13.34
CA LYS A 16 -19.74 15.73 -12.50
C LYS A 16 -20.87 15.89 -11.49
N LYS A 17 -20.52 16.12 -10.24
CA LYS A 17 -21.50 16.46 -9.18
C LYS A 17 -20.91 17.40 -8.15
N GLU A 18 -21.79 18.12 -7.46
CA GLU A 18 -21.44 18.84 -6.27
C GLU A 18 -21.31 17.86 -5.10
N SER A 19 -20.19 17.90 -4.41
CA SER A 19 -19.89 17.00 -3.30
C SER A 19 -18.98 17.67 -2.28
N TYR A 20 -19.03 17.22 -1.04
CA TYR A 20 -17.98 17.54 -0.08
C TYR A 20 -16.70 16.82 -0.47
N VAL A 21 -15.63 17.57 -0.58
CA VAL A 21 -14.31 17.08 -0.96
C VAL A 21 -13.29 17.41 0.12
N ASN A 22 -12.22 16.64 0.14
CA ASN A 22 -11.08 16.90 1.01
C ASN A 22 -10.24 18.01 0.38
N TRP A 23 -10.22 19.18 1.01
CA TRP A 23 -9.46 20.33 0.55
C TRP A 23 -8.18 20.49 1.35
N ASP A 24 -7.06 20.57 0.66
CA ASP A 24 -5.77 20.90 1.26
C ASP A 24 -5.56 22.43 1.21
N PRO A 25 -5.54 23.11 2.37
CA PRO A 25 -5.42 24.57 2.39
C PRO A 25 -4.02 25.10 2.08
N ILE A 26 -2.96 24.25 2.19
CA ILE A 26 -1.59 24.61 1.82
C ILE A 26 -1.39 24.39 0.31
N ASP A 27 -1.75 23.23 -0.19
CA ASP A 27 -1.63 22.91 -1.60
C ASP A 27 -2.72 23.57 -2.47
N ASN A 28 -3.74 24.16 -1.85
CA ASN A 28 -4.90 24.79 -2.50
C ASN A 28 -5.55 23.90 -3.57
N THR A 29 -5.80 22.65 -3.23
CA THR A 29 -6.35 21.66 -4.15
C THR A 29 -7.19 20.60 -3.42
N VAL A 30 -8.03 19.92 -4.20
CA VAL A 30 -8.77 18.74 -3.72
C VAL A 30 -7.84 17.54 -3.64
N LEU A 31 -8.04 16.73 -2.62
CA LEU A 31 -7.38 15.42 -2.43
C LEU A 31 -8.41 14.30 -2.60
N ALA A 32 -8.00 13.19 -3.23
CA ALA A 32 -8.77 11.95 -3.17
C ALA A 32 -8.78 11.39 -1.72
N ASN A 33 -9.74 10.54 -1.40
CA ASN A 33 -9.85 9.98 -0.05
C ASN A 33 -8.58 9.23 0.38
N GLU A 34 -7.96 8.54 -0.57
CA GLU A 34 -6.74 7.77 -0.41
C GLU A 34 -5.50 8.65 -0.15
N GLN A 35 -5.60 9.94 -0.47
CA GLN A 35 -4.55 10.95 -0.26
C GLN A 35 -4.66 11.66 1.09
N VAL A 36 -5.60 11.24 1.93
CA VAL A 36 -5.78 11.78 3.29
C VAL A 36 -5.38 10.71 4.31
N ILE A 37 -4.33 10.99 5.08
CA ILE A 37 -3.79 10.09 6.11
C ILE A 37 -3.96 10.77 7.47
N ASP A 38 -4.67 10.12 8.39
CA ASP A 38 -4.97 10.65 9.73
C ASP A 38 -5.51 12.09 9.73
N GLY A 39 -6.40 12.41 8.77
CA GLY A 39 -7.00 13.74 8.62
C GLY A 39 -6.09 14.81 8.03
N LYS A 40 -4.92 14.41 7.50
CA LYS A 40 -3.93 15.31 6.90
C LYS A 40 -3.67 14.96 5.45
N GLY A 41 -3.37 15.98 4.66
CA GLY A 41 -2.91 15.78 3.29
C GLY A 41 -1.57 15.00 3.26
N TRP A 42 -1.53 13.96 2.47
CA TRP A 42 -0.41 13.01 2.40
C TRP A 42 0.94 13.67 2.05
N ARG A 43 0.89 14.79 1.35
CA ARG A 43 2.07 15.54 0.88
C ARG A 43 2.36 16.77 1.72
N SER A 44 1.37 17.62 1.94
CA SER A 44 1.51 18.89 2.66
C SER A 44 1.61 18.70 4.18
N GLY A 45 1.02 17.63 4.71
CA GLY A 45 0.81 17.41 6.15
C GLY A 45 -0.21 18.35 6.77
N ALA A 46 -0.88 19.20 5.97
CA ALA A 46 -1.93 20.12 6.43
C ALA A 46 -3.16 19.37 6.90
N ILE A 47 -3.85 19.89 7.90
CA ILE A 47 -5.18 19.41 8.27
C ILE A 47 -6.13 19.68 7.10
N VAL A 48 -6.78 18.62 6.63
CA VAL A 48 -7.69 18.69 5.49
C VAL A 48 -9.01 19.32 5.92
N GLU A 49 -9.48 20.29 5.13
CA GLU A 49 -10.76 20.92 5.29
C GLU A 49 -11.83 20.25 4.39
N ARG A 50 -13.08 20.27 4.80
CA ARG A 50 -14.19 19.84 3.93
C ARG A 50 -14.79 21.03 3.21
N LYS A 51 -14.71 21.04 1.89
CA LYS A 51 -15.32 22.05 1.02
C LYS A 51 -16.34 21.40 0.09
N LYS A 52 -17.43 22.11 -0.17
CA LYS A 52 -18.45 21.71 -1.13
C LYS A 52 -18.11 22.29 -2.50
N LEU A 53 -17.69 21.44 -3.42
CA LEU A 53 -17.24 21.82 -4.76
C LEU A 53 -17.85 20.92 -5.83
N ASN A 54 -18.01 21.49 -7.01
CA ASN A 54 -18.41 20.75 -8.21
C ASN A 54 -17.20 20.06 -8.82
N GLN A 55 -17.17 18.73 -8.81
CA GLN A 55 -16.00 17.92 -9.14
C GLN A 55 -16.32 16.81 -10.13
N TRP A 56 -15.35 16.41 -10.93
CA TRP A 56 -15.41 15.24 -11.79
C TRP A 56 -15.01 13.98 -11.00
N PHE A 57 -15.76 12.90 -11.23
CA PHE A 57 -15.57 11.62 -10.58
C PHE A 57 -15.46 10.49 -11.60
N LEU A 58 -14.58 9.53 -11.32
CA LEU A 58 -14.59 8.22 -11.93
C LEU A 58 -15.41 7.25 -11.09
N ASN A 59 -16.38 6.57 -11.72
CA ASN A 59 -17.31 5.64 -11.09
C ASN A 59 -16.63 4.28 -10.82
N ILE A 60 -15.59 4.28 -9.97
CA ILE A 60 -14.87 3.07 -9.57
C ILE A 60 -15.77 2.12 -8.79
N THR A 61 -16.77 2.63 -8.09
CA THR A 61 -17.70 1.82 -7.27
C THR A 61 -18.50 0.83 -8.11
N LYS A 62 -18.72 1.12 -9.40
CA LYS A 62 -19.35 0.20 -10.35
C LYS A 62 -18.59 -1.12 -10.50
N TYR A 63 -17.28 -1.09 -10.25
CA TYR A 63 -16.39 -2.25 -10.36
C TYR A 63 -16.04 -2.89 -9.00
N SER A 64 -16.70 -2.46 -7.90
CA SER A 64 -16.36 -2.92 -6.54
C SER A 64 -16.37 -4.43 -6.40
N ASP A 65 -17.40 -5.13 -6.91
CA ASP A 65 -17.48 -6.59 -6.87
C ASP A 65 -16.38 -7.24 -7.71
N GLN A 66 -16.15 -6.75 -8.91
CA GLN A 66 -15.13 -7.30 -9.79
C GLN A 66 -13.73 -7.10 -9.19
N LEU A 67 -13.41 -5.90 -8.71
CA LEU A 67 -12.16 -5.59 -8.03
C LEU A 67 -11.93 -6.49 -6.79
N LEU A 68 -13.00 -6.82 -6.07
CA LEU A 68 -12.90 -7.68 -4.89
C LEU A 68 -12.72 -9.15 -5.28
N ASN A 69 -13.54 -9.65 -6.19
CA ASN A 69 -13.59 -11.09 -6.54
C ASN A 69 -12.31 -11.54 -7.29
N THR A 70 -11.70 -10.66 -8.07
CA THR A 70 -10.47 -10.99 -8.81
C THR A 70 -9.21 -10.98 -7.93
N LEU A 71 -9.27 -10.46 -6.67
CA LEU A 71 -8.13 -10.49 -5.75
C LEU A 71 -7.62 -11.91 -5.47
N ASP A 72 -8.52 -12.89 -5.40
CA ASP A 72 -8.14 -14.28 -5.13
C ASP A 72 -7.39 -14.91 -6.31
N ASN A 73 -7.57 -14.39 -7.52
CA ASN A 73 -6.88 -14.83 -8.74
C ASN A 73 -5.48 -14.22 -8.87
N LEU A 74 -5.14 -13.19 -8.09
CA LEU A 74 -3.84 -12.53 -8.08
C LEU A 74 -2.81 -13.34 -7.27
N THR A 75 -2.49 -14.55 -7.73
CA THR A 75 -1.60 -15.50 -7.01
C THR A 75 -0.16 -15.01 -6.89
N GLY A 76 0.30 -14.15 -7.82
CA GLY A 76 1.62 -13.52 -7.80
C GLY A 76 1.70 -12.22 -6.97
N TRP A 77 0.64 -11.88 -6.22
CA TRP A 77 0.60 -10.67 -5.39
C TRP A 77 0.79 -10.98 -3.91
N PRO A 78 1.50 -10.12 -3.14
CA PRO A 78 1.64 -10.27 -1.70
C PRO A 78 0.28 -10.24 -0.99
N ASP A 79 0.04 -11.16 -0.05
CA ASP A 79 -1.21 -11.24 0.70
C ASP A 79 -1.53 -9.97 1.47
N LYS A 80 -0.51 -9.27 1.96
CA LYS A 80 -0.64 -7.96 2.62
C LYS A 80 -1.34 -6.94 1.71
N VAL A 81 -0.95 -6.86 0.44
CA VAL A 81 -1.55 -5.91 -0.53
C VAL A 81 -2.99 -6.30 -0.84
N LYS A 82 -3.25 -7.59 -1.07
CA LYS A 82 -4.61 -8.10 -1.29
C LYS A 82 -5.52 -7.79 -0.11
N LEU A 83 -5.04 -7.99 1.11
CA LEU A 83 -5.78 -7.66 2.34
C LEU A 83 -6.05 -6.16 2.47
N MET A 84 -5.06 -5.31 2.17
CA MET A 84 -5.24 -3.85 2.17
C MET A 84 -6.33 -3.43 1.19
N GLN A 85 -6.32 -3.94 -0.04
CA GLN A 85 -7.36 -3.65 -1.04
C GLN A 85 -8.73 -4.19 -0.62
N LYS A 86 -8.80 -5.43 -0.13
CA LYS A 86 -10.04 -6.03 0.40
C LYS A 86 -10.67 -5.16 1.49
N ASN A 87 -9.87 -4.73 2.45
CA ASN A 87 -10.32 -3.87 3.54
C ASN A 87 -10.73 -2.47 3.04
N TRP A 88 -10.04 -1.92 2.04
CA TRP A 88 -10.36 -0.63 1.45
C TRP A 88 -11.66 -0.66 0.66
N ILE A 89 -11.86 -1.66 -0.18
CA ILE A 89 -13.12 -1.90 -0.90
C ILE A 89 -14.26 -2.10 0.09
N GLY A 90 -14.02 -2.86 1.15
CA GLY A 90 -14.87 -2.94 2.34
C GLY A 90 -16.31 -3.33 2.02
N LYS A 91 -16.51 -4.55 1.46
CA LYS A 91 -17.84 -5.11 1.22
C LYS A 91 -18.52 -5.40 2.54
N SER A 92 -19.69 -4.81 2.75
CA SER A 92 -20.54 -5.03 3.92
C SER A 92 -21.92 -5.50 3.46
N GLN A 93 -22.35 -6.64 3.98
CA GLN A 93 -23.69 -7.13 3.80
C GLN A 93 -24.54 -6.72 5.00
N GLY A 94 -25.68 -6.10 4.75
CA GLY A 94 -26.55 -5.61 5.78
C GLY A 94 -28.00 -5.52 5.29
N CYS A 95 -28.75 -4.62 5.89
CA CYS A 95 -30.15 -4.40 5.60
C CYS A 95 -30.46 -2.91 5.52
N GLU A 96 -31.23 -2.50 4.53
CA GLU A 96 -31.90 -1.18 4.53
C GLU A 96 -33.26 -1.33 5.19
N ILE A 97 -33.61 -0.41 6.08
CA ILE A 97 -34.87 -0.42 6.84
C ILE A 97 -35.49 0.98 6.77
N ASP A 98 -36.77 1.05 6.43
CA ASP A 98 -37.56 2.28 6.42
C ASP A 98 -38.22 2.47 7.79
N PHE A 99 -37.82 3.50 8.55
CA PHE A 99 -38.48 3.92 9.78
C PHE A 99 -39.46 5.05 9.45
N VAL A 100 -40.67 4.90 9.87
CA VAL A 100 -41.74 5.90 9.62
C VAL A 100 -41.75 6.94 10.74
N CYS A 101 -41.64 8.21 10.37
CA CYS A 101 -41.72 9.33 11.29
C CYS A 101 -43.15 9.50 11.77
N ASN A 102 -43.36 9.65 13.09
CA ASN A 102 -44.63 9.74 13.73
C ASN A 102 -45.35 11.07 13.42
N GLU A 103 -44.60 12.16 13.30
CA GLU A 103 -45.15 13.52 13.20
C GLU A 103 -45.58 13.92 11.78
N ASN A 104 -44.94 13.33 10.74
CA ASN A 104 -45.20 13.71 9.34
C ASN A 104 -45.30 12.53 8.36
N ASN A 105 -45.28 11.30 8.86
CA ASN A 105 -45.34 10.05 8.08
C ASN A 105 -44.22 9.90 7.03
N SER A 106 -43.20 10.75 7.07
CA SER A 106 -42.04 10.59 6.19
C SER A 106 -41.19 9.35 6.57
N LYS A 107 -40.47 8.81 5.62
CA LYS A 107 -39.62 7.65 5.86
C LYS A 107 -38.16 8.07 6.02
N ILE A 108 -37.52 7.59 7.06
CA ILE A 108 -36.05 7.63 7.23
C ILE A 108 -35.50 6.27 6.91
N LYS A 109 -34.71 6.19 5.85
CA LYS A 109 -34.05 4.96 5.43
C LYS A 109 -32.75 4.80 6.19
N ILE A 110 -32.57 3.66 6.85
CA ILE A 110 -31.39 3.30 7.64
C ILE A 110 -30.72 2.10 7.05
N PHE A 111 -29.38 2.13 6.98
CA PHE A 111 -28.58 0.95 6.68
C PHE A 111 -27.90 0.44 7.95
N THR A 112 -27.99 -0.88 8.18
CA THR A 112 -27.29 -1.55 9.28
C THR A 112 -26.68 -2.87 8.84
N THR A 113 -25.50 -3.21 9.38
CA THR A 113 -24.88 -4.53 9.28
C THR A 113 -25.31 -5.47 10.43
N ARG A 114 -26.01 -4.91 11.43
CA ARG A 114 -26.47 -5.61 12.62
C ARG A 114 -28.01 -5.54 12.77
N PRO A 115 -28.78 -6.01 11.77
CA PRO A 115 -30.25 -6.03 11.90
C PRO A 115 -30.74 -6.92 13.07
N ASP A 116 -29.93 -7.88 13.49
CA ASP A 116 -30.12 -8.73 14.67
C ASP A 116 -30.29 -7.93 15.98
N THR A 117 -29.73 -6.71 16.06
CA THR A 117 -29.79 -5.87 17.27
C THR A 117 -30.94 -4.84 17.25
N ILE A 118 -31.83 -4.91 16.30
CA ILE A 118 -32.91 -3.90 16.10
C ILE A 118 -33.79 -3.68 17.35
N PHE A 119 -34.03 -4.74 18.13
CA PHE A 119 -34.82 -4.65 19.37
C PHE A 119 -34.12 -3.84 20.50
N GLY A 120 -32.80 -3.63 20.36
CA GLY A 120 -32.01 -2.76 21.22
C GLY A 120 -31.95 -1.31 20.75
N ALA A 121 -32.69 -0.96 19.68
CA ALA A 121 -32.72 0.40 19.15
C ALA A 121 -33.41 1.37 20.12
N THR A 122 -32.70 2.40 20.57
CA THR A 122 -33.23 3.37 21.55
C THR A 122 -33.24 4.81 21.04
N PHE A 123 -32.54 5.09 19.94
CA PHE A 123 -32.61 6.36 19.22
C PHE A 123 -32.28 6.16 17.73
N ILE A 124 -32.70 7.11 16.91
CA ILE A 124 -32.25 7.28 15.54
C ILE A 124 -31.26 8.44 15.52
N ALA A 125 -30.14 8.26 14.85
CA ALA A 125 -29.18 9.33 14.61
C ALA A 125 -29.04 9.59 13.10
N ILE A 126 -29.13 10.85 12.70
CA ILE A 126 -28.96 11.28 11.31
C ILE A 126 -27.79 12.26 11.18
N ALA A 127 -27.19 12.31 10.00
CA ALA A 127 -26.10 13.23 9.68
C ALA A 127 -26.58 14.70 9.72
N PRO A 128 -25.70 15.68 10.04
CA PRO A 128 -26.06 17.11 10.07
C PRO A 128 -26.54 17.68 8.72
N ASP A 129 -26.18 17.02 7.62
CA ASP A 129 -26.55 17.37 6.25
C ASP A 129 -27.55 16.37 5.62
N HIS A 130 -28.17 15.52 6.44
CA HIS A 130 -29.23 14.61 6.00
C HIS A 130 -30.47 15.39 5.50
N PRO A 131 -31.12 14.99 4.37
CA PRO A 131 -32.30 15.69 3.84
C PRO A 131 -33.43 15.91 4.84
N PHE A 132 -33.60 15.00 5.80
CA PHE A 132 -34.62 15.16 6.85
C PHE A 132 -34.44 16.43 7.71
N THR A 133 -33.20 16.97 7.79
CA THR A 133 -32.91 18.19 8.55
C THR A 133 -33.58 19.47 8.00
N GLU A 134 -34.07 19.41 6.76
CA GLU A 134 -34.86 20.49 6.18
C GLU A 134 -36.14 20.81 7.02
N ASN A 135 -36.68 19.81 7.73
CA ASN A 135 -37.86 19.99 8.58
C ASN A 135 -37.65 20.97 9.75
N PHE A 136 -36.37 21.23 10.11
CA PHE A 136 -36.03 22.12 11.23
C PHE A 136 -34.84 23.05 10.89
N LYS A 137 -34.65 23.35 9.60
CA LYS A 137 -33.57 24.23 9.13
C LYS A 137 -33.63 25.67 9.70
N ASN A 138 -34.77 26.11 10.14
CA ASN A 138 -34.98 27.46 10.71
C ASN A 138 -34.71 27.52 12.23
N ASP A 139 -34.56 26.39 12.91
CA ASP A 139 -34.22 26.33 14.32
C ASP A 139 -32.80 26.90 14.55
N LYS A 140 -32.70 27.92 15.41
CA LYS A 140 -31.42 28.59 15.71
C LYS A 140 -30.42 27.66 16.40
N ASN A 141 -30.89 26.78 17.28
CA ASN A 141 -30.04 25.86 18.01
C ASN A 141 -29.48 24.76 17.07
N PHE A 142 -30.32 24.29 16.13
CA PHE A 142 -29.88 23.37 15.09
C PHE A 142 -28.83 24.01 14.19
N LYS A 143 -29.03 25.27 13.73
CA LYS A 143 -27.99 25.94 12.91
C LYS A 143 -26.66 26.01 13.62
N ASN A 144 -26.66 26.44 14.88
CA ASN A 144 -25.41 26.49 15.68
C ASN A 144 -24.77 25.13 15.83
N PHE A 145 -25.56 24.08 16.09
CA PHE A 145 -25.06 22.70 16.18
C PHE A 145 -24.50 22.22 14.84
N LYS A 146 -25.20 22.47 13.74
CA LYS A 146 -24.77 22.06 12.40
C LYS A 146 -23.42 22.68 12.03
N ASP A 147 -23.25 24.00 12.29
CA ASP A 147 -21.97 24.69 12.02
C ASP A 147 -20.82 24.11 12.86
N LEU A 148 -21.09 23.84 14.15
CA LEU A 148 -20.10 23.21 15.02
C LEU A 148 -19.77 21.79 14.58
N ALA A 149 -20.78 20.99 14.24
CA ALA A 149 -20.59 19.61 13.81
C ALA A 149 -19.82 19.52 12.50
N LEU A 150 -20.15 20.34 11.49
CA LEU A 150 -19.48 20.34 10.20
C LEU A 150 -18.02 20.82 10.28
N LYS A 151 -17.71 21.78 11.15
CA LYS A 151 -16.31 22.22 11.40
C LYS A 151 -15.46 21.14 12.04
N ASN A 152 -16.06 20.31 12.90
CA ASN A 152 -15.35 19.25 13.64
C ASN A 152 -15.46 17.88 12.98
N MET A 153 -16.15 17.74 11.85
CA MET A 153 -16.24 16.52 11.06
C MET A 153 -14.90 16.26 10.38
N GLY A 154 -14.04 15.45 11.04
CA GLY A 154 -12.86 14.84 10.45
C GLY A 154 -13.18 13.51 9.76
N ASN A 155 -12.15 12.76 9.41
CA ASN A 155 -12.29 11.38 8.91
C ASN A 155 -12.81 10.43 10.03
N GLU A 156 -13.27 9.24 9.63
CA GLU A 156 -13.82 8.21 10.54
C GLU A 156 -12.91 7.92 11.75
N SER A 157 -11.59 7.95 11.55
CA SER A 157 -10.58 7.78 12.61
C SER A 157 -10.50 8.93 13.62
N THR A 158 -10.80 10.15 13.19
CA THR A 158 -10.88 11.33 14.07
C THR A 158 -12.23 11.38 14.80
N LEU A 159 -13.31 10.96 14.14
CA LEU A 159 -14.62 10.88 14.73
C LEU A 159 -14.72 9.87 15.88
N SER A 160 -13.93 8.78 15.83
CA SER A 160 -13.90 7.79 16.91
C SER A 160 -13.34 8.36 18.22
N LYS A 161 -12.43 9.35 18.15
CA LYS A 161 -11.77 9.98 19.29
C LYS A 161 -12.47 11.23 19.81
N ASN A 162 -13.35 11.83 19.01
CA ASN A 162 -14.05 13.07 19.38
C ASN A 162 -15.26 12.78 20.25
N GLU A 163 -15.61 13.75 21.09
CA GLU A 163 -16.83 13.73 21.91
C GLU A 163 -18.07 13.60 21.04
N LYS A 164 -18.98 12.68 21.40
CA LYS A 164 -20.24 12.43 20.69
C LYS A 164 -21.26 13.49 21.07
N LEU A 165 -21.55 14.38 20.11
CA LEU A 165 -22.51 15.48 20.28
C LEU A 165 -23.76 15.25 19.43
N GLY A 166 -24.91 15.63 19.94
CA GLY A 166 -26.18 15.53 19.24
C GLY A 166 -27.16 16.68 19.52
N PHE A 167 -27.95 16.97 18.51
CA PHE A 167 -29.12 17.85 18.63
C PHE A 167 -30.39 17.00 18.68
N LYS A 168 -31.13 17.04 19.78
CA LYS A 168 -32.42 16.34 19.93
C LYS A 168 -33.48 17.07 19.13
N THR A 169 -34.15 16.38 18.20
CA THR A 169 -35.25 16.94 17.42
C THR A 169 -36.57 16.77 18.15
N LEU A 170 -37.62 17.39 17.64
CA LEU A 170 -39.00 17.19 18.09
C LEU A 170 -39.69 15.99 17.43
N PHE A 171 -38.94 15.26 16.58
CA PHE A 171 -39.45 14.14 15.79
C PHE A 171 -39.08 12.79 16.41
N SER A 172 -39.94 11.82 16.14
CA SER A 172 -39.78 10.44 16.56
C SER A 172 -40.15 9.47 15.42
N VAL A 173 -39.68 8.21 15.48
CA VAL A 173 -40.07 7.16 14.54
C VAL A 173 -40.76 6.03 15.29
N PHE A 174 -41.57 5.26 14.59
CA PHE A 174 -42.09 3.98 15.10
C PHE A 174 -41.07 2.87 14.95
N HIS A 175 -40.88 2.09 16.02
CA HIS A 175 -40.07 0.87 15.93
C HIS A 175 -40.76 -0.18 15.03
N PRO A 176 -40.06 -0.84 14.09
CA PRO A 176 -40.69 -1.75 13.10
C PRO A 176 -41.44 -2.94 13.67
N PHE A 177 -41.07 -3.39 14.86
CA PHE A 177 -41.59 -4.59 15.51
C PHE A 177 -42.24 -4.36 16.87
N LEU A 178 -41.97 -3.23 17.52
CA LEU A 178 -42.50 -2.89 18.85
C LEU A 178 -43.46 -1.68 18.75
N SER A 179 -44.47 -1.64 19.60
CA SER A 179 -45.36 -0.47 19.78
C SER A 179 -44.63 0.64 20.58
N LYS A 180 -43.42 1.02 20.12
CA LYS A 180 -42.57 2.02 20.81
C LYS A 180 -42.15 3.10 19.84
N LYS A 181 -42.10 4.33 20.33
CA LYS A 181 -41.54 5.50 19.63
C LYS A 181 -40.07 5.66 20.01
N ILE A 182 -39.25 5.99 19.02
CA ILE A 182 -37.82 6.19 19.16
C ILE A 182 -37.49 7.63 18.75
N PRO A 183 -36.79 8.42 19.60
CA PRO A 183 -36.45 9.81 19.29
C PRO A 183 -35.42 9.92 18.17
N ILE A 184 -35.50 11.01 17.36
CA ILE A 184 -34.53 11.33 16.34
C ILE A 184 -33.54 12.37 16.86
N TYR A 185 -32.27 12.13 16.70
CA TYR A 185 -31.16 13.04 16.96
C TYR A 185 -30.40 13.34 15.67
N VAL A 186 -29.91 14.58 15.54
CA VAL A 186 -28.82 14.88 14.60
C VAL A 186 -27.51 14.71 15.35
N ALA A 187 -26.58 13.92 14.84
CA ALA A 187 -25.36 13.56 15.57
C ALA A 187 -24.09 13.86 14.75
N ASN A 188 -23.05 14.39 15.42
CA ASN A 188 -21.79 14.79 14.78
C ASN A 188 -20.91 13.62 14.32
N PHE A 189 -21.22 12.40 14.73
CA PHE A 189 -20.47 11.19 14.36
C PHE A 189 -21.15 10.36 13.25
N ILE A 190 -22.28 10.83 12.72
CA ILE A 190 -22.95 10.22 11.57
C ILE A 190 -22.58 10.98 10.30
N LEU A 191 -22.10 10.22 9.30
CA LEU A 191 -21.67 10.75 8.02
C LEU A 191 -22.71 10.45 6.94
N MET A 192 -23.09 11.47 6.17
CA MET A 192 -24.02 11.31 5.03
C MET A 192 -23.47 10.35 3.96
N GLU A 193 -22.15 10.23 3.86
CA GLU A 193 -21.46 9.42 2.86
C GLU A 193 -21.39 7.93 3.22
N TYR A 194 -21.81 7.54 4.42
CA TYR A 194 -21.84 6.14 4.85
C TYR A 194 -23.28 5.64 4.98
N GLY A 195 -23.60 4.60 4.21
CA GLY A 195 -24.95 4.04 4.16
C GLY A 195 -25.96 5.05 3.60
N THR A 196 -26.93 5.43 4.43
CA THR A 196 -28.00 6.38 4.11
C THR A 196 -27.83 7.71 4.85
N GLY A 197 -26.76 7.92 5.58
CA GLY A 197 -26.61 9.06 6.47
C GLY A 197 -27.48 8.98 7.73
N ALA A 198 -28.02 7.80 8.04
CA ALA A 198 -28.86 7.55 9.20
C ALA A 198 -28.58 6.16 9.79
N ILE A 199 -28.63 6.04 11.11
CA ILE A 199 -28.50 4.78 11.85
C ILE A 199 -29.62 4.67 12.90
N PHE A 200 -29.93 3.44 13.31
CA PHE A 200 -30.53 3.25 14.64
C PHE A 200 -29.41 3.02 15.66
N GLY A 201 -29.48 3.66 16.80
CA GLY A 201 -28.51 3.52 17.88
C GLY A 201 -28.85 2.32 18.76
N CYS A 202 -27.90 1.41 18.92
CA CYS A 202 -28.00 0.27 19.83
C CYS A 202 -26.90 0.33 20.90
N PRO A 203 -27.08 1.10 22.00
CA PRO A 203 -26.06 1.42 22.98
C PRO A 203 -25.41 0.21 23.65
N ALA A 204 -26.11 -0.89 23.78
CA ALA A 204 -25.56 -2.09 24.37
C ALA A 204 -24.53 -2.80 23.49
N HIS A 205 -24.53 -2.55 22.16
CA HIS A 205 -23.76 -3.32 21.17
C HIS A 205 -22.92 -2.48 20.20
N ASP A 206 -22.88 -1.16 20.38
CA ASP A 206 -21.94 -0.23 19.70
C ASP A 206 -21.38 0.77 20.72
N GLN A 207 -20.06 0.89 20.79
CA GLN A 207 -19.40 1.73 21.78
C GLN A 207 -19.71 3.23 21.57
N ARG A 208 -19.84 3.69 20.32
CA ARG A 208 -20.19 5.11 20.01
C ARG A 208 -21.60 5.42 20.46
N ASP A 209 -22.52 4.48 20.24
CA ASP A 209 -23.91 4.59 20.65
C ASP A 209 -24.04 4.57 22.18
N LEU A 210 -23.19 3.77 22.87
CA LEU A 210 -23.13 3.73 24.33
C LEU A 210 -22.68 5.07 24.92
N GLU A 211 -21.60 5.64 24.39
CA GLU A 211 -21.10 6.96 24.81
C GLU A 211 -22.14 8.04 24.61
N PHE A 212 -22.83 8.00 23.46
CA PHE A 212 -23.93 8.92 23.16
C PHE A 212 -25.12 8.74 24.07
N ALA A 213 -25.58 7.49 24.28
CA ALA A 213 -26.70 7.19 25.13
C ALA A 213 -26.48 7.61 26.60
N LYS A 214 -25.29 7.38 27.12
CA LYS A 214 -24.91 7.86 28.47
C LYS A 214 -24.97 9.38 28.60
N LYS A 215 -24.47 10.11 27.60
CA LYS A 215 -24.49 11.56 27.60
C LYS A 215 -25.88 12.14 27.56
N TYR A 216 -26.80 11.51 26.83
CA TYR A 216 -28.16 12.00 26.63
C TYR A 216 -29.21 11.25 27.48
N ASN A 217 -28.77 10.42 28.47
CA ASN A 217 -29.61 9.61 29.35
C ASN A 217 -30.64 8.76 28.58
N LEU A 218 -30.21 8.09 27.52
CA LEU A 218 -31.03 7.17 26.75
C LEU A 218 -30.96 5.75 27.31
N GLU A 219 -32.00 4.95 27.04
CA GLU A 219 -32.04 3.56 27.48
C GLU A 219 -30.88 2.73 26.87
N ILE A 220 -30.38 1.77 27.62
CA ILE A 220 -29.37 0.81 27.17
C ILE A 220 -29.99 -0.58 27.33
N ILE A 221 -30.37 -1.21 26.22
CA ILE A 221 -31.09 -2.48 26.18
C ILE A 221 -30.17 -3.55 25.60
N PRO A 222 -29.63 -4.48 26.43
CA PRO A 222 -28.88 -5.62 25.93
C PRO A 222 -29.79 -6.59 25.15
N VAL A 223 -29.37 -6.90 23.91
CA VAL A 223 -30.10 -7.84 23.04
C VAL A 223 -29.24 -8.98 22.50
N VAL A 224 -27.94 -8.96 22.81
CA VAL A 224 -26.99 -10.07 22.53
C VAL A 224 -26.27 -10.45 23.81
N SER A 225 -26.12 -11.73 24.08
CA SER A 225 -25.45 -12.27 25.26
C SER A 225 -24.48 -13.41 24.86
N PRO A 226 -23.32 -13.57 25.53
CA PRO A 226 -22.38 -14.66 25.23
C PRO A 226 -22.98 -16.05 25.39
N ASN A 227 -24.02 -16.20 26.22
CA ASN A 227 -24.77 -17.45 26.37
C ASN A 227 -26.25 -17.18 26.64
N LYS A 228 -27.12 -18.18 26.38
CA LYS A 228 -28.58 -18.04 26.46
C LYS A 228 -29.14 -17.70 27.84
N SER A 229 -28.39 -17.92 28.89
CA SER A 229 -28.86 -17.81 30.29
C SER A 229 -28.27 -16.61 31.03
N LYS A 230 -27.42 -15.78 30.40
CA LYS A 230 -26.72 -14.69 31.07
C LYS A 230 -27.25 -13.33 30.65
N ILE A 231 -27.85 -12.58 31.57
CA ILE A 231 -28.12 -11.16 31.37
C ILE A 231 -26.80 -10.42 31.57
N ILE A 232 -26.40 -9.63 30.53
CA ILE A 232 -25.18 -8.82 30.58
C ILE A 232 -25.58 -7.44 31.13
N GLU A 233 -24.84 -6.97 32.11
CA GLU A 233 -24.91 -5.58 32.55
C GLU A 233 -23.90 -4.74 31.75
N ILE A 234 -24.36 -3.78 30.96
CA ILE A 234 -23.53 -2.88 30.17
C ILE A 234 -23.21 -1.63 30.99
N LYS A 235 -21.94 -1.49 31.40
CA LYS A 235 -21.48 -0.34 32.19
C LYS A 235 -20.67 0.65 31.35
N ASN A 236 -19.41 0.36 31.08
CA ASN A 236 -18.50 1.28 30.40
C ASN A 236 -18.12 0.83 28.98
N GLU A 237 -18.28 -0.44 28.69
CA GLU A 237 -17.97 -1.05 27.42
C GLU A 237 -19.20 -1.72 26.83
N ALA A 238 -19.44 -1.51 25.54
CA ALA A 238 -20.47 -2.19 24.79
C ALA A 238 -20.07 -3.63 24.50
N TYR A 239 -21.02 -4.55 24.50
CA TYR A 239 -20.77 -5.93 24.08
C TYR A 239 -20.88 -6.04 22.57
N THR A 240 -19.75 -6.13 21.87
CA THR A 240 -19.67 -6.09 20.42
C THR A 240 -19.48 -7.46 19.77
N ASP A 241 -19.22 -8.50 20.56
CA ASP A 241 -18.98 -9.86 20.08
C ASP A 241 -20.29 -10.57 19.68
N ASP A 242 -20.14 -11.67 18.97
CA ASP A 242 -21.26 -12.55 18.64
C ASP A 242 -21.74 -13.31 19.87
N GLY A 243 -23.00 -13.79 19.82
CA GLY A 243 -23.62 -14.50 20.93
C GLY A 243 -25.01 -15.02 20.57
N TYR A 244 -25.86 -15.08 21.58
CA TYR A 244 -27.25 -15.43 21.46
C TYR A 244 -28.14 -14.22 21.71
N ILE A 245 -29.21 -14.13 20.92
CA ILE A 245 -30.16 -13.02 21.01
C ILE A 245 -31.04 -13.20 22.24
N ILE A 246 -31.22 -12.09 22.98
CA ILE A 246 -32.09 -11.99 24.17
C ILE A 246 -32.95 -10.72 24.04
N ASN A 247 -34.03 -10.59 24.80
CA ASN A 247 -34.92 -9.42 24.83
C ASN A 247 -35.42 -8.96 23.45
N SER A 248 -35.65 -9.90 22.53
CA SER A 248 -35.86 -9.62 21.11
C SER A 248 -37.03 -10.40 20.48
N ASP A 249 -38.08 -10.65 21.27
CA ASP A 249 -39.34 -11.26 20.83
C ASP A 249 -39.11 -12.57 20.03
N PHE A 250 -39.54 -12.62 18.78
CA PHE A 250 -39.54 -13.80 17.91
C PHE A 250 -38.14 -14.29 17.47
N ILE A 251 -37.07 -13.57 17.76
CA ILE A 251 -35.68 -13.99 17.48
C ILE A 251 -34.89 -14.37 18.75
N ASN A 252 -35.52 -14.40 19.91
CA ASN A 252 -34.86 -14.86 21.13
C ASN A 252 -34.22 -16.24 20.94
N ASP A 253 -33.09 -16.48 21.58
CA ASP A 253 -32.30 -17.71 21.56
C ASP A 253 -31.63 -18.07 20.21
N PHE A 254 -31.79 -17.26 19.16
CA PHE A 254 -31.07 -17.43 17.92
C PHE A 254 -29.62 -16.99 18.09
N ASP A 255 -28.69 -17.60 17.32
CA ASP A 255 -27.39 -17.01 17.06
C ASP A 255 -27.53 -15.76 16.16
N ASN A 256 -26.50 -14.93 16.12
CA ASN A 256 -26.55 -13.68 15.36
C ASN A 256 -26.89 -13.89 13.87
N GLU A 257 -26.35 -14.92 13.21
CA GLU A 257 -26.58 -15.12 11.78
C GLU A 257 -28.02 -15.54 11.48
N LYS A 258 -28.60 -16.44 12.25
CA LYS A 258 -30.01 -16.80 12.13
C LYS A 258 -30.93 -15.63 12.43
N ALA A 259 -30.58 -14.83 13.44
CA ALA A 259 -31.33 -13.63 13.79
C ALA A 259 -31.33 -12.60 12.66
N LYS A 260 -30.16 -12.32 12.05
CA LYS A 260 -30.04 -11.43 10.89
C LYS A 260 -30.95 -11.88 9.74
N GLN A 261 -30.88 -13.16 9.38
CA GLN A 261 -31.69 -13.72 8.31
C GLN A 261 -33.19 -13.56 8.62
N LYS A 262 -33.61 -13.92 9.83
CA LYS A 262 -35.00 -13.83 10.25
C LYS A 262 -35.54 -12.41 10.26
N ILE A 263 -34.75 -11.45 10.74
CA ILE A 263 -35.15 -10.02 10.71
C ILE A 263 -35.31 -9.52 9.27
N ILE A 264 -34.37 -9.88 8.37
CA ILE A 264 -34.45 -9.46 6.95
C ILE A 264 -35.71 -10.05 6.30
N GLU A 265 -36.03 -11.33 6.58
CA GLU A 265 -37.27 -11.96 6.08
C GLU A 265 -38.54 -11.22 6.55
N GLU A 266 -38.61 -10.90 7.85
CA GLU A 266 -39.80 -10.20 8.41
C GLU A 266 -39.92 -8.76 7.92
N LEU A 267 -38.79 -8.03 7.77
CA LEU A 267 -38.78 -6.68 7.17
C LEU A 267 -39.26 -6.70 5.71
N LYS A 268 -38.84 -7.73 4.95
CA LYS A 268 -39.28 -7.93 3.57
C LYS A 268 -40.78 -8.24 3.49
N LYS A 269 -41.31 -9.13 4.35
CA LYS A 269 -42.74 -9.42 4.43
C LYS A 269 -43.59 -8.18 4.73
N LYS A 270 -43.07 -7.29 5.59
CA LYS A 270 -43.72 -6.02 5.93
C LYS A 270 -43.50 -4.91 4.86
N ASN A 271 -42.72 -5.15 3.81
CA ASN A 271 -42.34 -4.18 2.79
C ASN A 271 -41.66 -2.90 3.36
N ILE A 272 -40.90 -3.05 4.44
CA ILE A 272 -40.20 -1.94 5.12
C ILE A 272 -38.68 -2.09 5.14
N GLY A 273 -38.13 -3.14 4.50
CA GLY A 273 -36.69 -3.34 4.42
C GLY A 273 -36.29 -4.50 3.53
N ASN A 274 -35.05 -4.47 3.08
CA ASN A 274 -34.45 -5.51 2.23
C ASN A 274 -32.96 -5.67 2.55
N SER A 275 -32.42 -6.86 2.24
CA SER A 275 -30.95 -7.04 2.26
C SER A 275 -30.28 -6.08 1.29
N LYS A 276 -29.14 -5.55 1.67
CA LYS A 276 -28.34 -4.63 0.87
C LYS A 276 -26.87 -4.90 1.05
N ILE A 277 -26.15 -4.90 -0.06
CA ILE A 277 -24.69 -4.88 -0.06
C ILE A 277 -24.26 -3.43 -0.29
N ILE A 278 -23.36 -2.95 0.54
CA ILE A 278 -22.69 -1.66 0.35
C ILE A 278 -21.18 -1.85 0.36
N TYR A 279 -20.49 -0.89 -0.24
CA TYR A 279 -19.03 -0.85 -0.27
C TYR A 279 -18.54 0.41 0.44
N ARG A 280 -17.42 0.28 1.15
CA ARG A 280 -16.73 1.44 1.74
C ARG A 280 -16.06 2.28 0.65
N LEU A 281 -15.62 1.64 -0.42
CA LEU A 281 -15.03 2.29 -1.58
C LEU A 281 -15.95 3.41 -2.09
N LYS A 282 -15.38 4.57 -2.36
CA LYS A 282 -16.07 5.73 -2.93
C LYS A 282 -15.57 6.01 -4.33
N ASP A 283 -16.38 6.70 -5.13
CA ASP A 283 -15.96 7.13 -6.45
C ASP A 283 -14.75 8.04 -6.38
N TRP A 284 -13.85 7.86 -7.31
CA TRP A 284 -12.58 8.57 -7.34
C TRP A 284 -12.76 9.97 -7.92
N GLY A 285 -12.57 11.00 -7.08
CA GLY A 285 -12.58 12.41 -7.49
C GLY A 285 -11.30 12.76 -8.26
N ILE A 286 -11.42 13.09 -9.52
CA ILE A 286 -10.29 13.28 -10.45
C ILE A 286 -9.99 14.75 -10.77
N SER A 287 -10.78 15.71 -10.32
CA SER A 287 -10.54 17.13 -10.52
C SER A 287 -9.45 17.68 -9.60
N ARG A 288 -8.50 18.44 -10.15
CA ARG A 288 -7.48 19.15 -9.39
C ARG A 288 -7.36 20.61 -9.85
N GLN A 289 -7.28 21.52 -8.89
CA GLN A 289 -7.13 22.96 -9.10
C GLN A 289 -5.64 23.31 -9.23
N ARG A 290 -4.96 22.63 -10.16
CA ARG A 290 -3.51 22.73 -10.39
C ARG A 290 -3.18 22.94 -11.85
N TYR A 291 -2.05 23.61 -12.11
CA TYR A 291 -1.52 23.77 -13.46
C TYR A 291 -0.99 22.43 -14.02
N TRP A 292 -0.14 21.74 -13.23
CA TRP A 292 0.45 20.47 -13.64
C TRP A 292 -0.58 19.35 -13.54
N GLY A 293 -1.06 18.93 -14.69
CA GLY A 293 -2.03 17.87 -14.90
C GLY A 293 -2.62 17.96 -16.30
N CYS A 294 -3.25 16.89 -16.75
CA CYS A 294 -3.91 16.87 -18.06
C CYS A 294 -5.21 17.70 -18.02
N PRO A 295 -5.40 18.70 -18.91
CA PRO A 295 -6.66 19.44 -19.00
C PRO A 295 -7.84 18.52 -19.32
N ILE A 296 -8.94 18.73 -18.64
CA ILE A 296 -10.18 17.98 -18.87
C ILE A 296 -10.84 18.46 -20.16
N PRO A 297 -11.15 17.56 -21.15
CA PRO A 297 -11.63 17.96 -22.47
C PRO A 297 -13.13 18.31 -22.49
N ILE A 298 -13.53 19.25 -21.63
CA ILE A 298 -14.92 19.72 -21.48
C ILE A 298 -14.98 21.22 -21.73
N ILE A 299 -16.06 21.64 -22.38
CA ILE A 299 -16.44 23.05 -22.53
C ILE A 299 -17.87 23.27 -21.99
N TYR A 300 -18.09 24.44 -21.41
CA TYR A 300 -19.38 24.93 -20.94
C TYR A 300 -19.84 26.02 -21.88
N ARG A 301 -20.85 25.72 -22.68
CA ARG A 301 -21.43 26.68 -23.62
C ARG A 301 -22.28 27.70 -22.89
N GLU A 302 -22.44 28.91 -23.42
CA GLU A 302 -23.16 30.03 -22.77
C GLU A 302 -24.64 29.73 -22.49
N ASP A 303 -25.26 28.75 -23.17
CA ASP A 303 -26.61 28.26 -22.91
C ASP A 303 -26.66 27.18 -21.79
N GLY A 304 -25.54 26.93 -21.11
CA GLY A 304 -25.47 26.00 -19.99
C GLY A 304 -25.16 24.54 -20.39
N LYS A 305 -25.02 24.22 -21.67
CA LYS A 305 -24.68 22.86 -22.11
C LYS A 305 -23.24 22.51 -21.81
N VAL A 306 -23.06 21.31 -21.28
CA VAL A 306 -21.75 20.69 -21.01
C VAL A 306 -21.42 19.77 -22.19
N LEU A 307 -20.30 20.01 -22.88
CA LEU A 307 -19.95 19.33 -24.11
C LEU A 307 -18.51 18.80 -24.04
N LEU A 308 -18.28 17.61 -24.60
CA LEU A 308 -16.94 17.13 -24.90
C LEU A 308 -16.33 17.94 -26.04
N VAL A 309 -15.04 18.24 -25.90
CA VAL A 309 -14.26 18.75 -27.04
C VAL A 309 -14.13 17.63 -28.07
N PRO A 310 -14.43 17.88 -29.36
CA PRO A 310 -14.28 16.88 -30.41
C PRO A 310 -12.84 16.35 -30.52
N GLU A 311 -12.71 15.07 -30.82
CA GLU A 311 -11.40 14.40 -30.86
C GLU A 311 -10.40 15.06 -31.82
N LYS A 312 -10.87 15.57 -32.96
CA LYS A 312 -10.07 16.33 -33.95
C LYS A 312 -9.43 17.61 -33.38
N ASP A 313 -10.01 18.16 -32.31
CA ASP A 313 -9.55 19.40 -31.65
C ASP A 313 -8.69 19.13 -30.41
N LEU A 314 -8.39 17.86 -30.15
CA LEU A 314 -7.47 17.43 -29.08
C LEU A 314 -6.00 17.41 -29.60
N PRO A 315 -5.02 17.62 -28.74
CA PRO A 315 -5.13 17.86 -27.28
C PRO A 315 -5.40 19.33 -26.94
N ILE A 316 -6.19 19.56 -25.88
CA ILE A 316 -6.20 20.86 -25.22
C ILE A 316 -4.86 21.01 -24.50
N LYS A 317 -4.05 22.00 -24.90
CA LYS A 317 -2.73 22.25 -24.32
C LYS A 317 -2.83 23.23 -23.16
N LEU A 318 -1.95 23.06 -22.16
CA LEU A 318 -1.77 24.02 -21.08
C LEU A 318 -1.17 25.34 -21.64
N PRO A 319 -1.53 26.51 -21.11
CA PRO A 319 -0.93 27.77 -21.51
C PRO A 319 0.51 27.85 -20.98
N GLU A 320 1.44 28.39 -21.78
CA GLU A 320 2.83 28.56 -21.36
C GLU A 320 3.00 29.77 -20.42
N ASN A 321 2.20 30.83 -20.63
CA ASN A 321 2.23 32.04 -19.81
C ASN A 321 1.27 31.93 -18.64
N ILE A 322 1.71 31.35 -17.53
CA ILE A 322 0.90 31.13 -16.34
C ILE A 322 1.52 31.80 -15.11
N ASP A 323 0.70 32.51 -14.35
CA ASP A 323 1.11 33.08 -13.07
C ASP A 323 0.77 32.11 -11.92
N LEU A 324 1.76 31.36 -11.47
CA LEU A 324 1.64 30.39 -10.37
C LEU A 324 1.67 31.03 -8.98
N LYS A 325 1.92 32.34 -8.87
CA LYS A 325 2.00 33.05 -7.58
C LYS A 325 0.61 33.49 -7.09
N LYS A 326 -0.36 33.60 -7.99
CA LYS A 326 -1.73 33.96 -7.61
C LYS A 326 -2.41 32.81 -6.88
N PRO A 327 -3.10 33.07 -5.75
CA PRO A 327 -3.84 32.05 -5.06
C PRO A 327 -5.03 31.53 -5.91
N GLY A 328 -5.44 30.30 -5.66
CA GLY A 328 -6.54 29.65 -6.35
C GLY A 328 -6.11 28.86 -7.59
N ASN A 329 -7.10 28.47 -8.41
CA ASN A 329 -6.87 27.66 -9.61
C ASN A 329 -6.15 28.49 -10.70
N PRO A 330 -4.90 28.13 -11.08
CA PRO A 330 -4.12 28.93 -12.05
C PRO A 330 -4.78 29.05 -13.41
N LEU A 331 -5.43 27.99 -13.90
CA LEU A 331 -6.10 27.99 -15.21
C LEU A 331 -7.40 28.84 -15.19
N ALA A 332 -8.14 28.82 -14.08
CA ALA A 332 -9.30 29.68 -13.89
C ALA A 332 -8.92 31.18 -13.83
N ASN A 333 -7.74 31.46 -13.30
CA ASN A 333 -7.20 32.82 -13.20
C ASN A 333 -6.55 33.31 -14.50
N HIS A 334 -6.33 32.43 -15.50
CA HIS A 334 -5.69 32.81 -16.76
C HIS A 334 -6.61 33.75 -17.56
N PRO A 335 -6.12 34.89 -18.07
CA PRO A 335 -6.95 35.93 -18.67
C PRO A 335 -7.67 35.51 -19.95
N THR A 336 -7.10 34.63 -20.75
CA THR A 336 -7.62 34.24 -22.06
C THR A 336 -7.86 32.73 -22.24
N TRP A 337 -7.01 31.86 -21.70
CA TRP A 337 -7.02 30.42 -22.00
C TRP A 337 -8.35 29.74 -21.74
N LYS A 338 -9.06 30.13 -20.70
CA LYS A 338 -10.37 29.53 -20.34
C LYS A 338 -11.48 29.85 -21.37
N TYR A 339 -11.36 30.93 -22.12
CA TYR A 339 -12.37 31.33 -23.09
C TYR A 339 -12.14 30.62 -24.44
N THR A 340 -13.22 30.13 -25.03
CA THR A 340 -13.23 29.42 -26.31
C THR A 340 -14.57 29.58 -27.02
N THR A 341 -14.69 28.96 -28.14
CA THR A 341 -15.96 28.81 -28.88
C THR A 341 -16.32 27.35 -29.03
N CYS A 342 -17.60 27.05 -29.06
CA CYS A 342 -18.09 25.70 -29.34
C CYS A 342 -17.75 25.32 -30.78
N PRO A 343 -16.99 24.25 -31.04
CA PRO A 343 -16.58 23.87 -32.41
C PRO A 343 -17.75 23.55 -33.36
N GLU A 344 -18.91 23.15 -32.80
CA GLU A 344 -20.09 22.75 -33.57
C GLU A 344 -20.97 23.94 -33.96
N THR A 345 -21.09 24.94 -33.06
CA THR A 345 -22.08 26.03 -33.21
C THR A 345 -21.49 27.41 -33.29
N GLY A 346 -20.18 27.58 -33.04
CA GLY A 346 -19.53 28.90 -32.96
C GLY A 346 -19.90 29.73 -31.73
N MET A 347 -20.82 29.25 -30.86
CA MET A 347 -21.25 29.96 -29.65
C MET A 347 -20.12 30.09 -28.65
N LYS A 348 -20.11 31.15 -27.87
CA LYS A 348 -19.14 31.32 -26.77
C LYS A 348 -19.20 30.18 -25.77
N ALA A 349 -18.04 29.76 -25.31
CA ALA A 349 -17.89 28.69 -24.33
C ALA A 349 -16.71 28.95 -23.38
N ILE A 350 -16.71 28.27 -22.24
CA ILE A 350 -15.63 28.29 -21.27
C ILE A 350 -15.08 26.87 -21.14
N ARG A 351 -13.76 26.72 -21.22
CA ARG A 351 -13.10 25.43 -20.94
C ARG A 351 -13.21 25.07 -19.46
N GLU A 352 -13.28 23.77 -19.19
CA GLU A 352 -13.00 23.28 -17.83
C GLU A 352 -11.58 23.72 -17.43
N THR A 353 -11.47 24.23 -16.21
CA THR A 353 -10.21 24.79 -15.68
C THR A 353 -9.53 23.86 -14.70
N ASP A 354 -10.19 22.80 -14.27
CA ASP A 354 -9.56 21.75 -13.49
C ASP A 354 -8.72 20.83 -14.41
N THR A 355 -7.66 20.30 -13.85
CA THR A 355 -6.85 19.25 -14.47
C THR A 355 -7.13 17.90 -13.82
N LEU A 356 -6.79 16.83 -14.52
CA LEU A 356 -6.90 15.48 -13.98
C LEU A 356 -5.88 15.25 -12.86
N ASP A 357 -6.28 14.49 -11.86
CA ASP A 357 -5.38 13.89 -10.88
C ASP A 357 -4.24 13.14 -11.60
N THR A 358 -3.01 13.35 -11.17
CA THR A 358 -1.84 12.71 -11.80
C THR A 358 -1.82 11.18 -11.64
N PHE A 359 -2.59 10.62 -10.71
CA PHE A 359 -2.83 9.17 -10.66
C PHE A 359 -3.59 8.64 -11.88
N VAL A 360 -4.31 9.48 -12.61
CA VAL A 360 -4.89 9.10 -13.91
C VAL A 360 -3.80 8.75 -14.91
N ASP A 361 -2.66 9.48 -14.91
CA ASP A 361 -1.50 9.19 -15.76
C ASP A 361 -0.93 7.79 -15.45
N SER A 362 -0.67 7.52 -14.18
CA SER A 362 -0.04 6.28 -13.75
C SER A 362 -0.96 5.07 -13.86
N SER A 363 -2.29 5.28 -14.00
CA SER A 363 -3.26 4.18 -14.03
C SER A 363 -3.33 3.45 -15.36
N TRP A 364 -2.69 3.96 -16.42
CA TRP A 364 -2.74 3.35 -17.75
C TRP A 364 -1.42 3.42 -18.54
N TYR A 365 -0.37 4.08 -18.03
CA TYR A 365 0.88 4.32 -18.78
C TYR A 365 1.50 3.03 -19.32
N PHE A 366 1.36 1.91 -18.61
CA PHE A 366 1.85 0.60 -19.03
C PHE A 366 1.17 0.08 -20.30
N LEU A 367 -0.09 0.48 -20.58
CA LEU A 367 -0.75 0.20 -21.84
C LEU A 367 -0.15 1.07 -22.98
N ARG A 368 0.16 2.34 -22.67
CA ARG A 368 0.82 3.24 -23.62
C ARG A 368 2.21 2.73 -24.02
N PHE A 369 2.94 2.14 -23.06
CA PHE A 369 4.26 1.57 -23.29
C PHE A 369 4.27 0.41 -24.31
N CYS A 370 3.14 -0.28 -24.51
CA CYS A 370 3.04 -1.33 -25.51
C CYS A 370 3.13 -0.79 -26.97
N SER A 371 2.77 0.48 -27.19
CA SER A 371 2.78 1.11 -28.53
C SER A 371 3.12 2.62 -28.46
N PRO A 372 4.34 3.00 -28.00
CA PRO A 372 4.69 4.39 -27.72
C PRO A 372 4.69 5.30 -28.94
N GLU A 373 4.91 4.73 -30.13
CA GLU A 373 4.98 5.49 -31.42
C GLU A 373 3.60 5.86 -31.99
N LYS A 374 2.50 5.34 -31.44
CA LYS A 374 1.15 5.65 -31.93
C LYS A 374 0.71 7.03 -31.46
N ASN A 375 0.43 7.93 -32.42
CA ASN A 375 0.01 9.31 -32.17
C ASN A 375 -1.49 9.55 -32.38
N ASP A 376 -2.18 8.62 -33.02
CA ASP A 376 -3.59 8.69 -33.42
C ASP A 376 -4.55 8.06 -32.38
N LYS A 377 -4.01 7.25 -31.47
CA LYS A 377 -4.80 6.54 -30.46
C LYS A 377 -4.02 6.37 -29.14
N PRO A 378 -4.71 6.12 -28.00
CA PRO A 378 -4.05 5.95 -26.71
C PRO A 378 -3.04 4.80 -26.69
N PHE A 379 -3.40 3.70 -27.30
CA PHE A 379 -2.58 2.48 -27.46
C PHE A 379 -3.12 1.64 -28.62
N ASP A 380 -2.33 0.68 -29.06
CA ASP A 380 -2.76 -0.35 -30.01
C ASP A 380 -3.29 -1.56 -29.25
N VAL A 381 -4.50 -2.04 -29.58
CA VAL A 381 -5.17 -3.14 -28.88
C VAL A 381 -4.43 -4.46 -29.09
N GLU A 382 -3.89 -4.71 -30.29
CA GLU A 382 -3.15 -5.95 -30.59
C GLU A 382 -1.84 -5.98 -29.81
N GLU A 383 -1.10 -4.86 -29.78
CA GLU A 383 0.14 -4.74 -29.01
C GLU A 383 -0.11 -4.90 -27.50
N VAL A 384 -1.19 -4.29 -26.99
CA VAL A 384 -1.58 -4.50 -25.57
C VAL A 384 -1.91 -5.95 -25.30
N ASN A 385 -2.69 -6.61 -26.16
CA ASN A 385 -3.07 -8.02 -25.99
C ASN A 385 -1.86 -8.97 -26.11
N TYR A 386 -0.78 -8.55 -26.76
CA TYR A 386 0.46 -9.32 -26.88
C TYR A 386 1.37 -9.15 -25.66
N TRP A 387 1.60 -7.89 -25.21
CA TRP A 387 2.56 -7.59 -24.16
C TRP A 387 2.01 -7.72 -22.73
N MET A 388 0.71 -7.49 -22.55
CA MET A 388 0.09 -7.48 -21.22
C MET A 388 -0.49 -8.84 -20.80
N PRO A 389 -0.61 -9.12 -19.52
CA PRO A 389 -0.26 -8.25 -18.37
C PRO A 389 1.25 -8.14 -18.15
N VAL A 390 1.68 -7.09 -17.45
CA VAL A 390 3.09 -6.95 -17.02
C VAL A 390 3.51 -8.16 -16.20
N ASP A 391 4.60 -8.82 -16.58
CA ASP A 391 5.05 -10.06 -15.95
C ASP A 391 5.50 -9.86 -14.50
N GLN A 392 6.27 -8.80 -14.23
CA GLN A 392 6.76 -8.45 -12.91
C GLN A 392 6.65 -6.94 -12.68
N TYR A 393 5.91 -6.55 -11.67
CA TYR A 393 5.74 -5.17 -11.25
C TYR A 393 6.37 -4.94 -9.87
N ILE A 394 7.16 -3.87 -9.72
CA ILE A 394 7.91 -3.59 -8.49
C ILE A 394 7.59 -2.17 -8.04
N GLY A 395 7.21 -2.00 -6.77
CA GLY A 395 6.91 -0.67 -6.22
C GLY A 395 6.74 -0.68 -4.70
N GLY A 396 6.45 0.48 -4.12
CA GLY A 396 6.22 0.61 -2.70
C GLY A 396 4.84 0.11 -2.26
N VAL A 397 4.75 -0.41 -1.04
CA VAL A 397 3.48 -0.91 -0.48
C VAL A 397 2.47 0.21 -0.23
N GLU A 398 2.91 1.45 -0.12
CA GLU A 398 2.06 2.66 0.02
C GLU A 398 1.09 2.85 -1.13
N HIS A 399 1.40 2.28 -2.28
CA HIS A 399 0.53 2.33 -3.47
C HIS A 399 -0.56 1.25 -3.50
N ALA A 400 -0.65 0.39 -2.48
CA ALA A 400 -1.61 -0.72 -2.45
C ALA A 400 -3.05 -0.30 -2.74
N ILE A 401 -3.52 0.80 -2.13
CA ILE A 401 -4.88 1.34 -2.25
C ILE A 401 -4.96 2.61 -3.11
N LEU A 402 -3.83 3.04 -3.68
CA LEU A 402 -3.70 4.17 -4.60
C LEU A 402 -3.51 3.66 -6.03
N HIS A 403 -2.30 3.84 -6.57
CA HIS A 403 -1.92 3.47 -7.92
C HIS A 403 -2.30 2.03 -8.30
N LEU A 404 -2.05 1.05 -7.43
CA LEU A 404 -2.35 -0.36 -7.75
C LEU A 404 -3.86 -0.61 -7.89
N LEU A 405 -4.69 -0.03 -7.03
CA LEU A 405 -6.14 -0.15 -7.12
C LEU A 405 -6.68 0.58 -8.36
N TYR A 406 -6.18 1.79 -8.62
CA TYR A 406 -6.60 2.57 -9.78
C TYR A 406 -6.18 1.92 -11.10
N SER A 407 -4.98 1.33 -11.18
CA SER A 407 -4.52 0.59 -12.36
C SER A 407 -5.41 -0.62 -12.67
N ARG A 408 -5.84 -1.35 -11.66
CA ARG A 408 -6.79 -2.47 -11.81
C ARG A 408 -8.13 -1.97 -12.35
N PHE A 409 -8.69 -0.94 -11.72
CA PHE A 409 -9.93 -0.31 -12.19
C PHE A 409 -9.83 0.16 -13.65
N PHE A 410 -8.76 0.91 -13.99
CA PHE A 410 -8.56 1.40 -15.36
C PHE A 410 -8.46 0.25 -16.36
N THR A 411 -7.74 -0.81 -16.04
CA THR A 411 -7.62 -1.98 -16.93
C THR A 411 -8.98 -2.63 -17.18
N MET A 412 -9.81 -2.81 -16.15
CA MET A 412 -11.17 -3.35 -16.27
C MET A 412 -12.08 -2.42 -17.09
N ALA A 413 -12.04 -1.10 -16.81
CA ALA A 413 -12.83 -0.11 -17.54
C ALA A 413 -12.42 -0.01 -19.01
N LEU A 414 -11.13 -0.14 -19.31
CA LEU A 414 -10.62 -0.14 -20.70
C LEU A 414 -10.82 -1.49 -21.39
N GLN A 415 -10.86 -2.61 -20.66
CA GLN A 415 -11.32 -3.89 -21.18
C GLN A 415 -12.76 -3.75 -21.73
N ASP A 416 -13.66 -3.17 -20.95
CA ASP A 416 -15.06 -2.93 -21.37
C ASP A 416 -15.16 -1.91 -22.51
N ALA A 417 -14.22 -0.97 -22.59
CA ALA A 417 -14.25 0.10 -23.59
C ALA A 417 -13.65 -0.28 -24.95
N TYR A 418 -12.57 -1.05 -24.93
CA TYR A 418 -11.75 -1.38 -26.12
C TYR A 418 -11.73 -2.87 -26.45
N GLY A 419 -12.34 -3.75 -25.64
CA GLY A 419 -12.33 -5.19 -25.85
C GLY A 419 -10.97 -5.84 -25.59
N LEU A 420 -10.22 -5.34 -24.58
CA LEU A 420 -8.93 -5.92 -24.20
C LEU A 420 -9.13 -7.35 -23.67
N LYS A 421 -8.15 -8.23 -23.90
CA LYS A 421 -8.17 -9.63 -23.41
C LYS A 421 -7.70 -9.75 -21.98
N ILE A 422 -7.25 -8.67 -21.36
CA ILE A 422 -6.76 -8.61 -19.97
C ILE A 422 -7.78 -7.92 -19.07
N SER A 423 -7.90 -8.39 -17.83
CA SER A 423 -8.69 -7.75 -16.77
C SER A 423 -7.83 -7.21 -15.63
N GLU A 424 -6.58 -7.68 -15.51
CA GLU A 424 -5.63 -7.25 -14.48
C GLU A 424 -4.32 -6.79 -15.13
N PRO A 425 -3.74 -5.67 -14.65
CA PRO A 425 -2.57 -5.08 -15.29
C PRO A 425 -1.26 -5.81 -15.01
N PHE A 426 -1.12 -6.42 -13.83
CA PHE A 426 0.14 -6.96 -13.32
C PHE A 426 -0.03 -8.41 -12.87
N LYS A 427 0.75 -9.32 -13.45
CA LYS A 427 0.74 -10.76 -13.14
C LYS A 427 1.38 -11.03 -11.77
N ASN A 428 2.59 -10.51 -11.57
CA ASN A 428 3.32 -10.61 -10.32
C ASN A 428 3.62 -9.22 -9.78
N LEU A 429 3.47 -9.06 -8.47
CA LEU A 429 3.77 -7.83 -7.76
C LEU A 429 4.83 -8.11 -6.69
N PHE A 430 5.86 -7.28 -6.65
CA PHE A 430 6.83 -7.26 -5.57
C PHE A 430 6.76 -5.90 -4.86
N THR A 431 6.51 -5.90 -3.55
CA THR A 431 6.48 -4.67 -2.75
C THR A 431 7.74 -4.53 -1.94
N GLN A 432 8.49 -3.47 -2.20
CA GLN A 432 9.72 -3.16 -1.48
C GLN A 432 9.44 -2.50 -0.13
N GLY A 433 10.35 -2.72 0.84
CA GLY A 433 10.34 -2.05 2.13
C GLY A 433 10.80 -0.59 2.04
N MET A 434 10.64 0.13 3.13
CA MET A 434 11.02 1.54 3.25
C MET A 434 12.43 1.68 3.80
N VAL A 435 13.14 2.75 3.41
CA VAL A 435 14.40 3.13 4.06
C VAL A 435 14.05 3.97 5.28
N CYS A 436 14.44 3.49 6.45
CA CYS A 436 14.12 4.07 7.74
C CYS A 436 15.35 4.72 8.39
N HIS A 437 15.12 5.75 9.17
CA HIS A 437 16.15 6.42 9.97
C HIS A 437 15.55 6.84 11.32
N PRO A 438 16.35 6.84 12.40
CA PRO A 438 15.93 7.43 13.67
C PRO A 438 15.46 8.87 13.51
N THR A 439 14.48 9.24 14.31
CA THR A 439 14.03 10.63 14.40
C THR A 439 14.76 11.37 15.50
N PHE A 440 14.98 12.66 15.34
CA PHE A 440 15.66 13.50 16.33
C PHE A 440 14.84 14.74 16.64
N LYS A 441 14.71 15.07 17.93
CA LYS A 441 13.99 16.24 18.41
C LYS A 441 14.78 16.99 19.47
N THR A 442 14.62 18.32 19.47
CA THR A 442 15.02 19.12 20.62
C THR A 442 14.07 18.87 21.81
N GLU A 443 14.45 19.27 23.01
CA GLU A 443 13.57 19.25 24.20
C GLU A 443 12.28 20.08 23.99
N LYS A 444 12.30 21.05 23.08
CA LYS A 444 11.15 21.86 22.67
C LYS A 444 10.30 21.20 21.57
N ASN A 445 10.45 19.87 21.34
CA ASN A 445 9.72 19.10 20.33
C ASN A 445 9.94 19.55 18.85
N LYS A 446 11.00 20.26 18.51
CA LYS A 446 11.33 20.62 17.13
C LYS A 446 12.15 19.52 16.48
N TRP A 447 11.76 19.11 15.27
CA TRP A 447 12.50 18.12 14.47
C TRP A 447 13.85 18.66 14.01
N VAL A 448 14.88 17.80 14.03
CA VAL A 448 16.27 18.10 13.68
C VAL A 448 16.75 17.12 12.60
N PHE A 449 17.56 17.60 11.65
CA PHE A 449 18.17 16.73 10.65
C PHE A 449 19.29 15.87 11.24
N PRO A 450 19.46 14.60 10.82
CA PRO A 450 20.53 13.72 11.29
C PRO A 450 21.92 14.34 11.18
N LYS A 451 22.20 15.07 10.10
CA LYS A 451 23.50 15.75 9.87
C LYS A 451 23.83 16.87 10.84
N GLU A 452 22.85 17.38 11.59
CA GLU A 452 23.03 18.43 12.60
C GLU A 452 23.32 17.83 13.99
N VAL A 453 23.12 16.49 14.14
CA VAL A 453 23.24 15.79 15.42
C VAL A 453 24.65 15.27 15.62
N LEU A 454 25.27 15.60 16.75
CA LEU A 454 26.52 15.03 17.23
C LEU A 454 26.20 13.94 18.25
N GLN A 455 26.85 12.80 18.15
CA GLN A 455 26.73 11.71 19.10
C GLN A 455 27.99 11.63 19.96
N GLU A 456 27.81 11.68 21.28
CA GLU A 456 28.86 11.45 22.27
C GLU A 456 28.41 10.30 23.18
N GLN A 457 28.99 9.13 22.97
CA GLN A 457 28.55 7.87 23.60
C GLN A 457 27.07 7.60 23.31
N ASP A 458 26.22 7.58 24.33
CA ASP A 458 24.76 7.36 24.20
C ASP A 458 23.94 8.66 24.17
N ASN A 459 24.60 9.82 24.20
CA ASN A 459 23.94 11.12 24.18
C ASN A 459 24.03 11.79 22.83
N PHE A 460 23.03 12.60 22.51
CA PHE A 460 22.90 13.30 21.25
C PHE A 460 22.77 14.81 21.50
N PHE A 461 23.51 15.63 20.74
CA PHE A 461 23.56 17.07 20.89
C PHE A 461 23.57 17.76 19.54
N LEU A 462 23.12 19.02 19.48
CA LEU A 462 23.46 19.93 18.39
C LEU A 462 24.89 20.52 18.59
N LYS A 463 25.43 21.07 17.53
CA LYS A 463 26.75 21.78 17.58
C LYS A 463 26.82 22.91 18.63
N ASN A 464 25.68 23.48 19.03
CA ASN A 464 25.58 24.50 20.07
C ASN A 464 25.44 23.92 21.48
N GLY A 465 25.54 22.61 21.66
CA GLY A 465 25.41 21.92 22.95
C GLY A 465 23.98 21.65 23.39
N GLU A 466 22.94 21.98 22.62
CA GLU A 466 21.54 21.67 22.93
C GLU A 466 21.31 20.14 22.86
N LYS A 467 20.74 19.58 23.92
CA LYS A 467 20.46 18.15 24.01
C LYS A 467 19.36 17.73 23.05
N ILE A 468 19.57 16.59 22.41
CA ILE A 468 18.67 16.00 21.42
C ILE A 468 18.11 14.68 21.94
N ILE A 469 16.82 14.48 21.74
CA ILE A 469 16.11 13.24 22.03
C ILE A 469 16.04 12.41 20.75
N LYS A 470 16.68 11.23 20.77
CA LYS A 470 16.58 10.23 19.72
C LYS A 470 15.27 9.48 19.88
N GLY A 471 14.43 9.47 18.85
CA GLY A 471 13.21 8.71 18.77
C GLY A 471 13.37 7.43 17.95
N GLU A 472 12.27 6.71 17.77
CA GLU A 472 12.23 5.48 16.98
C GLU A 472 12.62 5.71 15.52
N SER A 473 13.16 4.65 14.90
CA SER A 473 13.42 4.61 13.48
C SER A 473 12.12 4.48 12.70
N GLN A 474 11.90 5.37 11.74
CA GLN A 474 10.70 5.45 10.93
C GLN A 474 11.08 5.72 9.47
N ALA A 475 10.16 5.45 8.55
CA ALA A 475 10.35 5.81 7.14
C ALA A 475 10.76 7.28 7.01
N MET A 476 11.78 7.53 6.17
CA MET A 476 12.33 8.87 5.97
C MET A 476 11.26 9.82 5.42
N SER A 477 11.13 11.00 6.04
CA SER A 477 10.21 12.05 5.58
C SER A 477 10.75 13.45 5.81
N LYS A 478 10.46 14.36 4.89
CA LYS A 478 10.84 15.79 5.02
C LYS A 478 10.18 16.46 6.24
N SER A 479 8.96 16.08 6.57
CA SER A 479 8.20 16.64 7.71
C SER A 479 8.83 16.31 9.05
N LYS A 480 9.44 15.12 9.19
CA LYS A 480 10.14 14.68 10.41
C LYS A 480 11.63 14.95 10.37
N LYS A 481 12.14 15.50 9.27
CA LYS A 481 13.57 15.78 9.03
C LYS A 481 14.51 14.59 9.22
N ASN A 482 14.01 13.35 9.23
CA ASN A 482 14.82 12.14 9.40
C ASN A 482 15.33 11.59 8.06
N ILE A 483 15.63 12.46 7.12
CA ILE A 483 16.11 12.12 5.79
C ILE A 483 17.62 12.16 5.70
N VAL A 484 18.17 11.27 4.89
CA VAL A 484 19.54 11.30 4.40
C VAL A 484 19.48 11.68 2.93
N ASP A 485 20.22 12.72 2.55
CA ASP A 485 20.22 13.19 1.17
C ASP A 485 21.05 12.23 0.30
N PRO A 486 20.44 11.62 -0.74
CA PRO A 486 21.18 10.72 -1.63
C PRO A 486 22.38 11.39 -2.31
N ASP A 487 22.27 12.67 -2.69
CA ASP A 487 23.35 13.38 -3.36
C ASP A 487 24.57 13.56 -2.46
N ASP A 488 24.37 13.90 -1.18
CA ASP A 488 25.44 14.01 -0.18
C ASP A 488 26.20 12.66 -0.09
N ILE A 489 25.48 11.56 -0.04
CA ILE A 489 26.07 10.20 0.11
C ILE A 489 26.74 9.73 -1.19
N ILE A 490 26.13 9.97 -2.34
CA ILE A 490 26.68 9.62 -3.66
C ILE A 490 27.98 10.38 -3.91
N ASN A 491 28.05 11.66 -3.54
CA ASN A 491 29.26 12.46 -3.69
C ASN A 491 30.44 11.93 -2.84
N ILE A 492 30.16 11.30 -1.68
CA ILE A 492 31.21 10.76 -0.79
C ILE A 492 31.61 9.34 -1.18
N TYR A 493 30.64 8.46 -1.45
CA TYR A 493 30.87 7.03 -1.58
C TYR A 493 30.61 6.46 -2.99
N GLY A 494 30.01 7.24 -3.87
CA GLY A 494 29.57 6.81 -5.20
C GLY A 494 28.24 6.06 -5.18
N SER A 495 27.54 6.06 -6.31
CA SER A 495 26.22 5.43 -6.44
C SER A 495 26.26 3.91 -6.27
N ASP A 496 27.33 3.24 -6.71
CA ASP A 496 27.46 1.80 -6.56
C ASP A 496 27.52 1.36 -5.10
N ALA A 497 28.19 2.14 -4.22
CA ALA A 497 28.22 1.84 -2.80
C ALA A 497 26.82 1.99 -2.17
N VAL A 498 26.05 3.01 -2.55
CA VAL A 498 24.67 3.20 -2.09
C VAL A 498 23.80 2.05 -2.55
N ARG A 499 23.84 1.68 -3.83
CA ARG A 499 23.10 0.54 -4.38
C ARG A 499 23.43 -0.77 -3.66
N TRP A 500 24.72 -1.03 -3.46
CA TRP A 500 25.18 -2.23 -2.76
C TRP A 500 24.68 -2.29 -1.33
N PHE A 501 24.76 -1.19 -0.58
CA PHE A 501 24.28 -1.13 0.80
C PHE A 501 22.78 -1.41 0.88
N ILE A 502 21.97 -0.68 0.10
CA ILE A 502 20.50 -0.81 0.11
C ILE A 502 20.07 -2.24 -0.22
N LEU A 503 20.74 -2.90 -1.17
CA LEU A 503 20.37 -4.22 -1.63
C LEU A 503 20.92 -5.36 -0.77
N SER A 504 21.93 -5.11 0.07
CA SER A 504 22.61 -6.14 0.87
C SER A 504 22.09 -6.29 2.29
N ASP A 505 21.50 -5.23 2.86
CA ASP A 505 21.20 -5.18 4.30
C ASP A 505 20.10 -6.17 4.70
N SER A 506 18.99 -6.16 3.98
CA SER A 506 17.79 -6.94 4.31
C SER A 506 17.13 -7.53 3.06
N PRO A 507 16.25 -8.53 3.20
CA PRO A 507 15.35 -8.89 2.11
C PRO A 507 14.63 -7.65 1.57
N PRO A 508 14.52 -7.48 0.23
CA PRO A 508 14.01 -6.23 -0.37
C PRO A 508 12.57 -5.87 0.01
N ASP A 509 11.77 -6.82 0.52
CA ASP A 509 10.40 -6.64 1.00
C ASP A 509 10.32 -6.13 2.46
N ARG A 510 11.46 -6.01 3.15
CA ARG A 510 11.55 -5.51 4.52
C ARG A 510 12.11 -4.10 4.58
N ASP A 511 11.75 -3.37 5.64
CA ASP A 511 12.30 -2.05 5.91
C ASP A 511 13.80 -2.13 6.21
N ILE A 512 14.55 -1.17 5.66
CA ILE A 512 16.00 -1.07 5.79
C ILE A 512 16.32 0.06 6.77
N GLN A 513 17.21 -0.22 7.72
CA GLN A 513 17.73 0.80 8.63
C GLN A 513 18.96 1.44 8.02
N TRP A 514 18.91 2.76 7.78
CA TRP A 514 20.10 3.47 7.33
C TRP A 514 21.23 3.35 8.35
N SER A 515 22.44 3.08 7.88
CA SER A 515 23.62 2.89 8.71
C SER A 515 24.88 3.44 8.02
N ASP A 516 25.55 4.40 8.68
CA ASP A 516 26.80 4.96 8.17
C ASP A 516 27.93 3.93 8.15
N HIS A 517 27.93 2.97 9.06
CA HIS A 517 28.86 1.83 9.02
C HIS A 517 28.57 0.90 7.85
N GLY A 518 27.29 0.68 7.54
CA GLY A 518 26.86 -0.15 6.41
C GLY A 518 27.36 0.40 5.07
N ILE A 519 27.17 1.69 4.83
CA ILE A 519 27.62 2.34 3.58
C ILE A 519 29.14 2.33 3.45
N GLN A 520 29.88 2.56 4.55
CA GLN A 520 31.35 2.46 4.57
C GLN A 520 31.83 1.02 4.25
N GLY A 521 31.12 0.01 4.78
CA GLY A 521 31.38 -1.40 4.47
C GLY A 521 31.19 -1.71 2.98
N ALA A 522 30.09 -1.22 2.40
CA ALA A 522 29.80 -1.33 0.98
C ALA A 522 30.90 -0.66 0.13
N PHE A 523 31.31 0.54 0.47
CA PHE A 523 32.39 1.27 -0.24
C PHE A 523 33.72 0.52 -0.21
N LYS A 524 34.10 -0.03 0.94
CA LYS A 524 35.32 -0.88 1.05
C LYS A 524 35.25 -2.09 0.14
N TYR A 525 34.05 -2.67 -0.03
CA TYR A 525 33.87 -3.79 -0.94
C TYR A 525 34.03 -3.38 -2.41
N ILE A 526 33.46 -2.25 -2.82
CA ILE A 526 33.66 -1.70 -4.16
C ILE A 526 35.16 -1.49 -4.45
N GLN A 527 35.89 -0.93 -3.49
CA GLN A 527 37.36 -0.79 -3.61
C GLN A 527 38.09 -2.16 -3.72
N LYS A 528 37.59 -3.20 -3.04
CA LYS A 528 38.16 -4.56 -3.14
C LYS A 528 38.00 -5.13 -4.54
N ILE A 529 36.81 -4.93 -5.17
CA ILE A 529 36.57 -5.36 -6.57
C ILE A 529 37.56 -4.67 -7.50
N TRP A 530 37.74 -3.36 -7.35
CA TRP A 530 38.71 -2.60 -8.15
C TRP A 530 40.14 -3.15 -8.02
N ARG A 531 40.61 -3.35 -6.79
CA ARG A 531 41.94 -3.95 -6.54
C ARG A 531 42.10 -5.36 -7.10
N THR A 532 41.01 -6.16 -7.06
CA THR A 532 41.02 -7.49 -7.69
C THR A 532 41.18 -7.37 -9.20
N SER A 533 40.54 -6.40 -9.85
CA SER A 533 40.73 -6.19 -11.30
C SER A 533 42.15 -5.80 -11.66
N GLU A 534 42.83 -5.03 -10.80
CA GLU A 534 44.27 -4.68 -10.97
C GLU A 534 45.16 -5.89 -10.84
N LYS A 535 44.93 -6.73 -9.82
CA LYS A 535 45.69 -8.00 -9.66
C LYS A 535 45.52 -8.90 -10.91
N ILE A 536 44.30 -9.05 -11.42
CA ILE A 536 44.00 -9.90 -12.59
C ILE A 536 44.66 -9.34 -13.86
N SER A 537 44.64 -8.02 -14.04
CA SER A 537 45.29 -7.39 -15.21
C SER A 537 46.81 -7.65 -15.26
N SER A 538 47.45 -7.80 -14.11
CA SER A 538 48.88 -8.05 -13.97
C SER A 538 49.21 -9.55 -13.79
N TYR A 539 48.22 -10.42 -13.65
CA TYR A 539 48.41 -11.85 -13.39
C TYR A 539 48.90 -12.55 -14.66
N LYS A 540 50.04 -13.28 -14.54
CA LYS A 540 50.73 -13.95 -15.66
C LYS A 540 51.12 -15.39 -15.25
N GLU A 541 50.18 -16.26 -15.10
CA GLU A 541 50.46 -17.67 -14.87
C GLU A 541 50.01 -18.46 -16.12
N GLU A 542 50.99 -19.12 -16.78
CA GLU A 542 50.79 -19.82 -18.06
C GLU A 542 50.76 -21.35 -17.88
N LYS A 543 50.94 -21.88 -16.65
CA LYS A 543 50.93 -23.30 -16.41
C LYS A 543 49.59 -23.96 -16.72
N GLU A 544 49.64 -25.10 -17.40
CA GLU A 544 48.48 -25.95 -17.58
C GLU A 544 48.10 -26.58 -16.23
N ILE A 545 46.97 -26.13 -15.65
CA ILE A 545 46.56 -26.55 -14.32
C ILE A 545 45.43 -27.57 -14.46
N LYS A 546 45.66 -28.78 -13.94
CA LYS A 546 44.69 -29.91 -13.99
C LYS A 546 43.57 -29.82 -12.93
N ASN A 547 43.53 -28.73 -12.12
CA ASN A 547 42.63 -28.64 -11.01
C ASN A 547 41.41 -27.75 -11.35
N ASN A 548 40.24 -28.37 -11.52
CA ASN A 548 38.99 -27.68 -11.84
C ASN A 548 38.28 -27.01 -10.62
N LYS A 549 38.90 -27.04 -9.41
CA LYS A 549 38.29 -26.55 -8.16
C LYS A 549 37.67 -25.16 -8.27
N TYR A 550 38.40 -24.21 -8.87
CA TYR A 550 37.91 -22.81 -8.97
C TYR A 550 36.84 -22.64 -10.04
N ASN A 551 36.96 -23.37 -11.16
CA ASN A 551 35.90 -23.39 -12.20
C ASN A 551 34.61 -24.05 -11.68
N GLU A 552 34.70 -25.15 -10.93
CA GLU A 552 33.54 -25.80 -10.30
C GLU A 552 32.89 -24.90 -9.24
N GLY A 553 33.70 -24.25 -8.40
CA GLY A 553 33.24 -23.30 -7.40
C GLY A 553 32.55 -22.10 -8.01
N ALA A 554 33.13 -21.52 -9.07
CA ALA A 554 32.51 -20.40 -9.80
C ALA A 554 31.18 -20.81 -10.44
N ASN A 555 31.14 -21.97 -11.11
CA ASN A 555 29.91 -22.50 -11.74
C ASN A 555 28.77 -22.73 -10.72
N SER A 556 29.10 -23.25 -9.53
CA SER A 556 28.14 -23.43 -8.44
C SER A 556 27.59 -22.08 -7.96
N LEU A 557 28.46 -21.09 -7.76
CA LEU A 557 28.06 -19.74 -7.32
C LEU A 557 27.21 -19.02 -8.36
N ILE A 558 27.53 -19.13 -9.65
CA ILE A 558 26.73 -18.59 -10.76
C ILE A 558 25.30 -19.15 -10.70
N LYS A 559 25.18 -20.50 -10.57
CA LYS A 559 23.87 -21.18 -10.44
C LYS A 559 23.07 -20.67 -9.24
N GLU A 560 23.70 -20.61 -8.08
CA GLU A 560 23.05 -20.19 -6.84
C GLU A 560 22.64 -18.71 -6.85
N ILE A 561 23.49 -17.82 -7.38
CA ILE A 561 23.22 -16.40 -7.49
C ILE A 561 22.07 -16.17 -8.48
N THR A 562 22.08 -16.86 -9.63
CA THR A 562 21.01 -16.79 -10.63
C THR A 562 19.66 -17.14 -9.98
N GLN A 563 19.58 -18.25 -9.26
CA GLN A 563 18.36 -18.66 -8.54
C GLN A 563 17.91 -17.65 -7.47
N CYS A 564 18.86 -17.01 -6.79
CA CYS A 564 18.55 -15.98 -5.81
C CYS A 564 17.95 -14.73 -6.48
N ILE A 565 18.51 -14.31 -7.62
CA ILE A 565 18.01 -13.15 -8.38
C ILE A 565 16.59 -13.42 -8.91
N GLU A 566 16.37 -14.60 -9.51
CA GLU A 566 15.06 -15.02 -10.02
C GLU A 566 13.95 -15.01 -8.94
N LYS A 567 14.33 -15.30 -7.69
CA LYS A 567 13.42 -15.31 -6.54
C LYS A 567 13.40 -14.02 -5.73
N PHE A 568 14.04 -12.96 -6.20
CA PHE A 568 14.22 -11.70 -5.47
C PHE A 568 14.89 -11.84 -4.09
N HIS A 569 15.65 -12.90 -3.87
CA HIS A 569 16.50 -13.04 -2.68
C HIS A 569 17.81 -12.26 -2.86
N ILE A 570 17.69 -10.96 -3.06
CA ILE A 570 18.77 -10.08 -3.53
C ILE A 570 19.91 -10.00 -2.51
N ASN A 571 19.59 -9.84 -1.23
CA ASN A 571 20.60 -9.80 -0.16
C ASN A 571 21.40 -11.11 -0.07
N VAL A 572 20.77 -12.27 -0.34
CA VAL A 572 21.45 -13.56 -0.40
C VAL A 572 22.34 -13.65 -1.63
N ALA A 573 21.88 -13.17 -2.79
CA ALA A 573 22.70 -13.08 -4.01
C ALA A 573 23.98 -12.26 -3.76
N ILE A 574 23.84 -11.11 -3.08
CA ILE A 574 24.97 -10.25 -2.71
C ILE A 574 25.91 -10.94 -1.73
N ALA A 575 25.42 -11.65 -0.73
CA ALA A 575 26.24 -12.42 0.18
C ALA A 575 27.07 -13.49 -0.58
N LYS A 576 26.49 -14.12 -1.61
CA LYS A 576 27.21 -15.06 -2.47
C LYS A 576 28.24 -14.39 -3.38
N LEU A 577 28.01 -13.14 -3.80
CA LEU A 577 29.01 -12.35 -4.53
C LEU A 577 30.25 -12.04 -3.67
N TYR A 578 30.10 -11.84 -2.35
CA TYR A 578 31.25 -11.76 -1.44
C TYR A 578 32.09 -13.06 -1.44
N VAL A 579 31.39 -14.21 -1.41
CA VAL A 579 32.05 -15.52 -1.48
C VAL A 579 32.73 -15.72 -2.84
N PHE A 580 32.08 -15.29 -3.93
CA PHE A 580 32.62 -15.41 -5.28
C PHE A 580 33.90 -14.58 -5.46
N LEU A 581 33.88 -13.32 -5.00
CA LEU A 581 35.12 -12.50 -5.04
C LEU A 581 36.21 -13.04 -4.16
N SER A 582 35.90 -13.71 -3.05
CA SER A 582 36.86 -14.37 -2.19
C SER A 582 37.48 -15.60 -2.87
N LEU A 583 36.67 -16.40 -3.57
CA LEU A 583 37.14 -17.52 -4.39
C LEU A 583 38.15 -17.06 -5.46
N ILE A 584 37.86 -15.95 -6.15
CA ILE A 584 38.73 -15.36 -7.17
C ILE A 584 40.04 -14.91 -6.56
N ASN A 585 40.03 -14.23 -5.40
CA ASN A 585 41.25 -13.80 -4.74
C ASN A 585 42.07 -14.99 -4.21
N GLU A 586 41.45 -16.06 -3.68
CA GLU A 586 42.09 -17.29 -3.29
C GLU A 586 42.81 -17.95 -4.49
N ALA A 587 42.14 -17.99 -5.65
CA ALA A 587 42.71 -18.54 -6.88
C ALA A 587 43.94 -17.77 -7.35
N ILE A 588 43.92 -16.43 -7.27
CA ILE A 588 45.06 -15.58 -7.61
C ILE A 588 46.23 -15.80 -6.63
N ASP A 589 45.93 -15.84 -5.33
CA ASP A 589 46.97 -15.92 -4.28
C ASP A 589 47.61 -17.31 -4.23
N SER A 590 46.87 -18.39 -4.55
CA SER A 590 47.38 -19.78 -4.61
C SER A 590 48.20 -20.07 -5.87
N LYS A 591 48.01 -19.29 -6.93
CA LYS A 591 48.57 -19.52 -8.28
C LYS A 591 48.23 -20.90 -8.89
N ASP A 592 47.09 -21.46 -8.49
CA ASP A 592 46.58 -22.75 -8.97
C ASP A 592 45.58 -22.61 -10.13
N ILE A 593 45.61 -21.50 -10.84
CA ILE A 593 44.76 -21.21 -12.00
C ILE A 593 45.57 -20.45 -13.06
N ASN A 594 45.29 -20.68 -14.34
CA ASN A 594 45.97 -19.93 -15.38
C ASN A 594 45.33 -18.56 -15.64
N SER A 595 46.05 -17.68 -16.34
CA SER A 595 45.67 -16.30 -16.57
C SER A 595 44.35 -16.13 -17.35
N ASP A 596 44.06 -17.02 -18.29
CA ASP A 596 42.82 -16.90 -19.11
C ASP A 596 41.61 -17.43 -18.35
N GLU A 597 41.79 -18.50 -17.58
CA GLU A 597 40.70 -19.03 -16.74
C GLU A 597 40.27 -18.05 -15.67
N ILE A 598 41.20 -17.45 -14.92
CA ILE A 598 40.85 -16.46 -13.89
C ILE A 598 40.20 -15.21 -14.46
N LYS A 599 40.65 -14.73 -15.65
CA LYS A 599 40.03 -13.66 -16.38
C LYS A 599 38.58 -13.99 -16.77
N ASN A 600 38.31 -15.20 -17.24
CA ASN A 600 36.99 -15.65 -17.62
C ASN A 600 36.08 -15.77 -16.41
N ILE A 601 36.53 -16.33 -15.29
CA ILE A 601 35.76 -16.38 -14.04
C ILE A 601 35.43 -14.96 -13.54
N PHE A 602 36.39 -14.02 -13.64
CA PHE A 602 36.14 -12.65 -13.22
C PHE A 602 35.22 -11.89 -14.18
N LYS A 603 35.23 -12.21 -15.48
CA LYS A 603 34.23 -11.69 -16.43
C LYS A 603 32.84 -12.14 -16.05
N ASP A 604 32.63 -13.42 -15.74
CA ASP A 604 31.35 -13.95 -15.28
C ASP A 604 30.88 -13.25 -13.99
N TYR A 605 31.82 -13.06 -13.04
CA TYR A 605 31.55 -12.27 -11.82
C TYR A 605 31.09 -10.84 -12.16
N LEU A 606 31.78 -10.12 -13.07
CA LEU A 606 31.44 -8.74 -13.44
C LEU A 606 30.09 -8.63 -14.15
N ILE A 607 29.75 -9.59 -15.00
CA ILE A 607 28.43 -9.64 -15.65
C ILE A 607 27.33 -9.70 -14.58
N ILE A 608 27.47 -10.61 -13.62
CA ILE A 608 26.49 -10.76 -12.53
C ILE A 608 26.49 -9.54 -11.62
N ALA A 609 27.66 -9.05 -11.22
CA ALA A 609 27.79 -7.90 -10.33
C ALA A 609 27.24 -6.60 -10.94
N SER A 610 27.26 -6.47 -12.27
CA SER A 610 26.76 -5.29 -12.98
C SER A 610 25.29 -5.02 -12.76
N VAL A 611 24.50 -6.02 -12.40
CA VAL A 611 23.08 -5.87 -12.02
C VAL A 611 22.93 -4.98 -10.77
N PHE A 612 23.90 -5.08 -9.85
CA PHE A 612 23.89 -4.37 -8.57
C PHE A 612 24.75 -3.10 -8.61
N ILE A 613 25.95 -3.19 -9.17
CA ILE A 613 27.01 -2.17 -9.17
C ILE A 613 27.56 -1.94 -10.59
N PRO A 614 26.75 -1.29 -11.45
CA PRO A 614 27.03 -1.19 -12.88
C PRO A 614 28.31 -0.42 -13.21
N TYR A 615 28.62 0.66 -12.46
CA TYR A 615 29.72 1.54 -12.82
C TYR A 615 31.08 0.92 -12.57
N VAL A 616 31.35 0.41 -11.37
CA VAL A 616 32.61 -0.29 -11.08
C VAL A 616 32.79 -1.55 -11.90
N SER A 617 31.67 -2.29 -12.15
CA SER A 617 31.73 -3.48 -13.00
C SER A 617 32.13 -3.13 -14.43
N ASN A 618 31.60 -2.06 -15.01
CA ASN A 618 31.95 -1.62 -16.33
C ASN A 618 33.42 -1.14 -16.41
N GLU A 619 33.88 -0.37 -15.43
CA GLU A 619 35.28 0.09 -15.39
C GLU A 619 36.26 -1.07 -15.21
N CYS A 620 35.97 -2.05 -14.37
CA CYS A 620 36.76 -3.27 -14.24
C CYS A 620 36.75 -4.09 -15.53
N TRP A 621 35.60 -4.17 -16.20
CA TRP A 621 35.49 -4.86 -17.50
C TRP A 621 36.38 -4.24 -18.56
N ASN A 622 36.38 -2.91 -18.68
CA ASN A 622 37.21 -2.19 -19.64
C ASN A 622 38.72 -2.44 -19.47
N LYS A 623 39.17 -2.69 -18.21
CA LYS A 623 40.56 -3.04 -17.93
C LYS A 623 40.94 -4.40 -18.44
N ILE A 624 40.04 -5.39 -18.43
CA ILE A 624 40.34 -6.78 -18.76
C ILE A 624 39.86 -7.19 -20.17
N SER A 625 38.96 -6.43 -20.78
CA SER A 625 38.34 -6.73 -22.08
C SER A 625 38.21 -5.47 -22.92
N ARG A 626 39.23 -5.18 -23.72
CA ARG A 626 39.33 -3.87 -24.45
C ARG A 626 38.31 -3.65 -25.55
N ASN A 627 37.60 -4.66 -26.05
CA ASN A 627 36.83 -4.56 -27.29
C ASN A 627 35.33 -4.86 -27.19
N ASN A 628 34.80 -5.20 -26.01
CA ASN A 628 33.40 -5.58 -25.86
C ASN A 628 32.74 -4.79 -24.72
N ASN A 629 31.52 -4.29 -24.95
CA ASN A 629 30.75 -3.62 -23.92
C ASN A 629 30.16 -4.64 -22.92
N LEU A 630 30.27 -4.39 -21.62
CA LEU A 630 29.71 -5.24 -20.56
C LEU A 630 28.18 -5.38 -20.72
N SER A 631 27.48 -4.32 -21.06
CA SER A 631 26.01 -4.32 -21.19
C SER A 631 25.49 -5.19 -22.34
N SER A 632 26.34 -5.53 -23.30
CA SER A 632 26.00 -6.42 -24.43
C SER A 632 26.31 -7.89 -24.18
N GLN A 633 26.86 -8.23 -23.02
CA GLN A 633 27.22 -9.61 -22.72
C GLN A 633 25.98 -10.43 -22.30
N ASN A 634 25.98 -11.69 -22.72
CA ASN A 634 24.98 -12.64 -22.23
C ASN A 634 25.24 -13.02 -20.76
N TRP A 635 24.17 -13.42 -20.08
CA TRP A 635 24.28 -13.99 -18.73
C TRP A 635 25.17 -15.24 -18.74
N PRO A 636 26.03 -15.45 -17.69
CA PRO A 636 26.92 -16.60 -17.66
C PRO A 636 26.19 -17.93 -17.73
N ILE A 637 26.67 -18.83 -18.60
CA ILE A 637 26.06 -20.14 -18.83
C ILE A 637 26.58 -21.10 -17.78
N ILE A 638 25.68 -21.84 -17.12
CA ILE A 638 26.03 -22.91 -16.21
C ILE A 638 26.54 -24.10 -17.02
N LYS A 639 27.82 -24.49 -16.80
CA LYS A 639 28.46 -25.61 -17.49
C LYS A 639 28.08 -26.91 -16.81
N GLU A 640 27.25 -27.74 -17.43
CA GLU A 640 26.77 -29.00 -16.88
C GLU A 640 27.87 -30.05 -16.68
N ASN A 641 28.95 -29.97 -17.46
CA ASN A 641 30.09 -30.87 -17.36
C ASN A 641 30.99 -30.65 -16.13
N LEU A 642 30.83 -29.49 -15.46
CA LEU A 642 31.50 -29.22 -14.19
C LEU A 642 30.61 -29.74 -13.08
N LYS A 643 31.07 -30.75 -12.34
CA LYS A 643 30.36 -31.32 -11.18
C LYS A 643 30.05 -30.18 -10.21
N THR A 644 28.83 -29.69 -10.23
CA THR A 644 28.31 -28.92 -9.11
C THR A 644 28.30 -29.91 -7.95
N LYS A 645 29.06 -29.65 -6.89
CA LYS A 645 28.86 -30.39 -5.64
C LYS A 645 27.43 -30.16 -5.25
N ASP A 646 26.56 -31.15 -5.42
CA ASP A 646 25.23 -31.21 -4.86
C ASP A 646 25.33 -31.32 -3.33
N THR A 647 26.06 -30.40 -2.72
CA THR A 647 26.26 -30.33 -1.28
C THR A 647 25.73 -29.02 -0.75
N TYR A 648 25.10 -29.06 0.40
CA TYR A 648 24.60 -27.89 1.09
C TYR A 648 24.99 -27.94 2.57
N ASP A 649 25.04 -26.74 3.18
CA ASP A 649 25.39 -26.59 4.58
C ASP A 649 24.14 -26.74 5.45
N ILE A 650 24.18 -27.69 6.39
CA ILE A 650 23.18 -27.84 7.43
C ILE A 650 23.69 -27.23 8.72
N VAL A 651 22.91 -26.32 9.29
CA VAL A 651 23.17 -25.77 10.62
C VAL A 651 22.72 -26.78 11.68
N ILE A 652 23.66 -27.22 12.51
CA ILE A 652 23.38 -28.10 13.65
C ILE A 652 23.14 -27.24 14.90
N GLN A 653 21.99 -27.43 15.47
CA GLN A 653 21.57 -26.78 16.74
C GLN A 653 21.44 -27.84 17.83
N VAL A 654 21.72 -27.44 19.06
CA VAL A 654 21.40 -28.18 20.28
C VAL A 654 20.59 -27.21 21.15
N ASP A 655 19.37 -27.59 21.50
CA ASP A 655 18.40 -26.78 22.25
C ASP A 655 18.20 -25.37 21.67
N GLY A 656 18.05 -25.30 20.32
CA GLY A 656 17.82 -24.05 19.58
C GLY A 656 19.07 -23.18 19.36
N LYS A 657 20.22 -23.53 19.94
CA LYS A 657 21.49 -22.77 19.78
C LYS A 657 22.39 -23.41 18.71
N LYS A 658 22.84 -22.63 17.73
CA LYS A 658 23.78 -23.06 16.70
C LYS A 658 25.08 -23.58 17.36
N ARG A 659 25.51 -24.80 16.96
CA ARG A 659 26.71 -25.47 17.51
C ARG A 659 27.74 -25.88 16.49
N ALA A 660 27.27 -26.20 15.28
CA ALA A 660 28.13 -26.60 14.15
C ALA A 660 27.44 -26.30 12.82
N ILE A 661 28.22 -26.41 11.75
CA ILE A 661 27.72 -26.51 10.36
C ILE A 661 28.36 -27.73 9.77
N ILE A 662 27.60 -28.57 9.07
CA ILE A 662 28.11 -29.70 8.30
C ILE A 662 27.72 -29.55 6.83
N ASN A 663 28.64 -29.92 5.96
CA ASN A 663 28.37 -29.96 4.52
C ASN A 663 27.91 -31.38 4.16
N VAL A 664 26.77 -31.51 3.52
CA VAL A 664 26.13 -32.79 3.16
C VAL A 664 25.67 -32.78 1.71
N THR A 665 25.54 -33.95 1.09
CA THR A 665 25.04 -34.10 -0.27
C THR A 665 23.51 -34.04 -0.32
N ASN A 666 22.94 -33.61 -1.45
CA ASN A 666 21.48 -33.44 -1.63
C ASN A 666 20.64 -34.69 -1.37
N ASN A 667 21.25 -35.87 -1.48
CA ASN A 667 20.57 -37.15 -1.30
C ASN A 667 20.92 -37.83 0.05
N GLU A 668 21.53 -37.09 0.98
CA GLU A 668 21.92 -37.67 2.25
C GLU A 668 20.69 -37.79 3.17
N SER A 669 20.54 -38.98 3.79
CA SER A 669 19.41 -39.23 4.68
C SER A 669 19.54 -38.44 5.99
N GLU A 670 18.40 -38.14 6.62
CA GLU A 670 18.34 -37.48 7.93
C GLU A 670 19.15 -38.24 8.98
N GLU A 671 19.14 -39.57 8.93
CA GLU A 671 19.87 -40.43 9.84
C GLU A 671 21.40 -40.28 9.68
N ASN A 672 21.88 -40.18 8.44
CA ASN A 672 23.31 -39.94 8.16
C ASN A 672 23.73 -38.54 8.60
N ILE A 673 22.87 -37.54 8.38
CA ILE A 673 23.11 -36.16 8.82
C ILE A 673 23.18 -36.10 10.36
N LEU A 674 22.28 -36.79 11.05
CA LEU A 674 22.32 -36.91 12.51
C LEU A 674 23.61 -37.62 12.98
N SER A 675 23.96 -38.75 12.38
CA SER A 675 25.18 -39.52 12.70
C SER A 675 26.44 -38.66 12.55
N LYS A 676 26.56 -37.93 11.43
CA LYS A 676 27.68 -36.99 11.21
C LYS A 676 27.69 -35.87 12.25
N SER A 677 26.51 -35.37 12.63
CA SER A 677 26.39 -34.31 13.62
C SER A 677 26.82 -34.78 15.02
N LEU A 678 26.43 -35.99 15.40
CA LEU A 678 26.82 -36.61 16.68
C LEU A 678 28.28 -36.96 16.74
N ALA A 679 28.96 -37.13 15.62
CA ALA A 679 30.42 -37.37 15.54
C ALA A 679 31.26 -36.10 15.80
N ILE A 680 30.65 -34.90 15.77
CA ILE A 680 31.35 -33.63 15.99
C ILE A 680 31.72 -33.50 17.49
N LYS A 681 33.02 -33.39 17.77
CA LYS A 681 33.57 -33.32 19.14
C LYS A 681 32.89 -32.23 19.99
N ASN A 682 32.58 -31.05 19.44
CA ASN A 682 31.88 -29.97 20.14
C ASN A 682 30.45 -30.36 20.53
N ILE A 683 29.74 -31.08 19.67
CA ILE A 683 28.40 -31.56 19.92
C ILE A 683 28.40 -32.66 20.97
N GLN A 684 29.37 -33.61 20.90
CA GLN A 684 29.55 -34.65 21.92
C GLN A 684 29.76 -34.06 23.30
N VAL A 685 30.61 -33.04 23.43
CA VAL A 685 30.85 -32.35 24.70
C VAL A 685 29.55 -31.67 25.25
N ILE A 686 28.78 -31.03 24.38
CA ILE A 686 27.55 -30.35 24.78
C ILE A 686 26.45 -31.35 25.17
N LEU A 687 26.36 -32.47 24.47
CA LEU A 687 25.40 -33.52 24.79
C LEU A 687 25.76 -34.23 26.10
N GLY A 688 27.07 -34.54 26.32
CA GLY A 688 27.55 -35.13 27.55
C GLY A 688 26.69 -36.28 28.06
N LYS A 689 26.02 -36.10 29.21
CA LYS A 689 25.07 -37.05 29.82
C LYS A 689 23.61 -36.77 29.45
N LYS A 690 23.31 -35.78 28.62
CA LYS A 690 21.95 -35.42 28.21
C LYS A 690 21.35 -36.47 27.29
N ILE A 691 20.04 -36.71 27.44
CA ILE A 691 19.31 -37.65 26.59
C ILE A 691 18.66 -36.84 25.46
N ILE A 692 18.76 -37.32 24.22
CA ILE A 692 18.06 -36.73 23.07
C ILE A 692 16.58 -37.06 23.17
N LYS A 693 15.76 -36.02 23.40
CA LYS A 693 14.31 -36.12 23.50
C LYS A 693 13.60 -36.08 22.14
N ASN A 694 14.07 -35.22 21.26
CA ASN A 694 13.45 -35.02 19.94
C ASN A 694 14.48 -34.49 18.93
N LYS A 695 14.16 -34.62 17.65
CA LYS A 695 14.92 -34.11 16.52
C LYS A 695 13.99 -33.31 15.63
N ILE A 696 14.38 -32.10 15.25
CA ILE A 696 13.64 -31.25 14.32
C ILE A 696 14.56 -31.06 13.12
N PHE A 697 14.24 -31.74 12.03
CA PHE A 697 14.98 -31.64 10.77
C PHE A 697 14.22 -30.79 9.77
N VAL A 698 14.86 -29.76 9.26
CA VAL A 698 14.37 -28.96 8.14
C VAL A 698 15.31 -29.19 6.97
N LYS A 699 14.82 -29.89 5.95
CA LYS A 699 15.59 -30.28 4.77
C LYS A 699 16.36 -29.08 4.19
N ASN A 700 17.65 -29.29 3.92
CA ASN A 700 18.58 -28.31 3.36
C ASN A 700 18.78 -27.03 4.22
N LYS A 701 18.41 -27.03 5.49
CA LYS A 701 18.54 -25.85 6.37
C LYS A 701 19.17 -26.15 7.72
N LEU A 702 18.53 -26.96 8.54
CA LEU A 702 18.98 -27.19 9.90
C LEU A 702 18.54 -28.55 10.46
N LEU A 703 19.34 -29.04 11.40
CA LEU A 703 18.97 -30.11 12.32
C LEU A 703 19.09 -29.57 13.74
N ASN A 704 17.98 -29.53 14.48
CA ASN A 704 17.98 -29.17 15.91
C ASN A 704 17.78 -30.40 16.77
N ILE A 705 18.76 -30.69 17.62
CA ILE A 705 18.74 -31.77 18.61
C ILE A 705 18.21 -31.19 19.90
N VAL A 706 17.04 -31.66 20.32
CA VAL A 706 16.41 -31.22 21.59
C VAL A 706 16.74 -32.22 22.67
N THR A 707 17.31 -31.75 23.78
CA THR A 707 17.77 -32.60 24.88
C THR A 707 16.94 -32.43 26.15
N HIS A 708 17.04 -33.43 27.04
CA HIS A 708 16.48 -33.40 28.39
C HIS A 708 17.63 -33.70 29.38
N GLU A 709 17.64 -32.98 30.52
CA GLU A 709 18.51 -33.34 31.65
C GLU A 709 17.95 -34.57 32.38
N ASN A 710 18.82 -35.47 32.78
CA ASN A 710 18.45 -36.66 33.59
C ASN A 710 17.99 -36.25 34.99
#